data_f383a84469630ba79cdb505c9ea459d9
#
_entry.id   f383a84469630ba79cdb505c9ea459d9
#
_cell.length_a   1.000
_cell.length_b   1.000
_cell.length_c   1.000
_cell.angle_alpha   90.00
_cell.angle_beta   90.00
_cell.angle_gamma   90.00
#
_symmetry.space_group_name_H-M   'P 1'
#
loop_
_entity.id
_entity.type
_entity.pdbx_description
1 polymer ?
#
loop_
_entity_poly.entity_id
_entity_poly.type
_entity_poly.pdbx_seq_one_letter_code
_entity_poly.pdbx_strand_id
1 'polypeptide(L)'
;MKCKKRILLLALLLFSTVLIGGMNVQAKKKTKPKSLKKAKITLAKSSYTYNGKAKKPAVTVKLGKKKLKKNRDYTVKYTKNKNAGTAKVTIKAKKAKKGKKAKYKGSKSKTFKIKKASRLLVPDKAAYSAVEGDGSFSIVAKPSKGGGTVTYACATTGVIKVTKAGKVTIVKTFDKTCKTLSKQTKDTIKKVSTKVTMSVPATANYKAASTSVTVTINKKPVRVFSTYDSINKYSYPSKSPLSPGFTNYKKLTDLKWTIVDKYQMPGLAPTADEDWTKNYIQCNNLCPQGVCMAGNYMLTTAYCMDDLHNSCIFVYNNKTGEFLKTLVLKDQKSHVGGITYDEKNKNIWVCHSNKDKTTGMYSLERITLSDLVKYATVKKEYTSSGKVELHQIPTKPSTISYNKKDGYLWVAQFSVAPVAGDTSEDEDTDEEVEENDTGAPRMYAYEYDAKTNELNQVRIVTNPAEEDYLGIQTKEVQTEATGENEAKTSVQVATVYSSSSVLLAEEGSSATAKEKLKKGDVIYSVNNELITSVKQLSELLEKCTKGTAVTLEIHRTIPAETEGAEPTEQILTGKIILDVRGNVLYRSTPNYVQGITFSGDRTIFSCSYGRNSTKKRFISELQVYNRADATDDTMLGELELAVALPPMVEEVEVVGDEVYMIFESAATTYLEGTDGKGQSTCPIDKMIAVKLGLDSIK
;
A
#
# COMPACT_ATOMS: atom_id res chain seq x y z
N MET A 1 -39.99 27.64 -29.28
CA MET A 1 -41.33 27.21 -29.75
C MET A 1 -42.35 27.75 -28.76
N LYS A 2 -43.12 28.73 -29.20
CA LYS A 2 -44.56 28.74 -29.46
C LYS A 2 -45.38 28.47 -28.20
N CYS A 3 -46.41 29.18 -27.79
CA CYS A 3 -47.39 30.10 -28.44
C CYS A 3 -48.26 30.66 -27.29
N LYS A 4 -48.50 31.93 -27.16
CA LYS A 4 -49.69 32.70 -27.56
C LYS A 4 -51.03 32.08 -27.18
N LYS A 5 -51.86 32.92 -26.47
CA LYS A 5 -53.25 33.38 -26.84
C LYS A 5 -53.80 34.15 -25.64
N ARG A 6 -54.11 35.43 -25.61
CA ARG A 6 -55.14 36.27 -26.27
C ARG A 6 -56.54 35.70 -26.22
N ILE A 7 -57.46 36.47 -25.61
CA ILE A 7 -58.87 36.77 -25.99
C ILE A 7 -59.41 37.67 -24.87
N LEU A 8 -59.71 38.85 -25.01
CA LEU A 8 -60.57 39.81 -25.74
C LEU A 8 -62.06 39.48 -25.64
N LEU A 9 -62.84 40.44 -25.23
CA LEU A 9 -64.16 40.96 -25.62
C LEU A 9 -64.98 41.44 -24.39
N LEU A 10 -65.42 42.56 -24.37
CA LEU A 10 -66.31 43.53 -24.99
C LEU A 10 -67.69 43.59 -24.29
N ALA A 11 -67.99 44.75 -23.77
CA ALA A 11 -69.11 45.69 -23.98
C ALA A 11 -70.51 45.25 -23.57
N LEU A 12 -71.25 46.06 -22.89
CA LEU A 12 -72.28 46.99 -23.41
C LEU A 12 -73.01 47.73 -22.28
N LEU A 13 -73.07 48.97 -22.34
CA LEU A 13 -74.09 49.96 -22.21
C LEU A 13 -75.49 49.49 -21.73
N LEU A 14 -76.12 50.26 -20.82
CA LEU A 14 -77.33 50.96 -21.06
C LEU A 14 -77.70 51.97 -19.93
N PHE A 15 -78.20 53.05 -20.39
CA PHE A 15 -78.84 54.22 -19.84
C PHE A 15 -79.93 53.99 -18.83
N SER A 16 -80.04 54.87 -17.85
CA SER A 16 -81.30 55.67 -17.65
C SER A 16 -81.11 56.76 -16.56
N THR A 17 -81.80 57.78 -16.78
CA THR A 17 -81.81 59.13 -16.30
C THR A 17 -82.59 59.36 -15.02
N VAL A 18 -82.30 60.54 -14.40
CA VAL A 18 -83.23 61.46 -13.64
C VAL A 18 -83.30 61.16 -12.10
N LEU A 19 -83.11 62.09 -11.19
CA LEU A 19 -83.59 63.45 -10.90
C LEU A 19 -82.80 64.08 -9.69
N ILE A 20 -82.46 65.29 -9.82
CA ILE A 20 -82.39 66.44 -8.96
C ILE A 20 -82.65 66.31 -7.49
N GLY A 21 -81.68 66.61 -6.70
CA GLY A 21 -81.77 66.99 -5.27
C GLY A 21 -80.54 67.78 -4.88
N GLY A 22 -80.69 69.10 -4.81
CA GLY A 22 -79.61 70.03 -4.44
C GLY A 22 -79.08 69.73 -3.05
N MET A 23 -77.83 69.38 -2.96
CA MET A 23 -77.06 69.42 -1.72
C MET A 23 -75.73 70.12 -1.99
N ASN A 24 -75.52 71.16 -1.23
CA ASN A 24 -74.27 71.94 -1.13
C ASN A 24 -73.05 71.03 -1.20
N VAL A 25 -72.42 70.95 -2.34
CA VAL A 25 -71.12 70.31 -2.48
C VAL A 25 -70.05 71.35 -2.05
N GLN A 26 -69.68 71.25 -0.76
CA GLN A 26 -68.39 71.81 -0.35
C GLN A 26 -67.29 71.18 -1.18
N ALA A 27 -66.68 71.94 -2.01
CA ALA A 27 -65.58 71.51 -2.86
C ALA A 27 -64.45 70.98 -1.96
N LYS A 28 -64.34 69.65 -1.84
CA LYS A 28 -63.18 68.96 -1.23
C LYS A 28 -61.93 69.53 -1.88
N LYS A 29 -61.15 70.33 -1.16
CA LYS A 29 -59.82 70.80 -1.56
C LYS A 29 -59.09 69.65 -2.23
N LYS A 30 -58.75 69.82 -3.52
CA LYS A 30 -57.93 68.88 -4.31
C LYS A 30 -56.54 68.76 -3.66
N THR A 31 -56.33 67.77 -2.74
CA THR A 31 -55.03 67.59 -2.11
C THR A 31 -54.03 67.06 -3.12
N LYS A 32 -53.00 67.88 -3.40
CA LYS A 32 -51.90 67.40 -4.32
C LYS A 32 -51.16 66.21 -3.72
N PRO A 33 -50.80 65.18 -4.52
CA PRO A 33 -50.12 64.01 -4.03
C PRO A 33 -48.84 64.31 -3.24
N LYS A 34 -48.69 63.84 -2.02
CA LYS A 34 -47.51 64.07 -1.16
C LYS A 34 -46.26 63.42 -1.74
N SER A 35 -45.16 64.10 -1.86
CA SER A 35 -43.91 63.65 -2.45
C SER A 35 -43.14 62.69 -1.53
N LEU A 36 -42.81 61.50 -2.00
CA LEU A 36 -41.92 60.55 -1.29
C LEU A 36 -40.46 60.99 -1.24
N LYS A 37 -40.06 62.04 -1.96
CA LYS A 37 -38.68 62.60 -1.86
C LYS A 37 -38.38 63.05 -0.41
N LYS A 38 -39.39 63.52 0.33
CA LYS A 38 -39.26 63.91 1.74
C LYS A 38 -39.42 62.82 2.76
N ALA A 39 -39.64 61.52 2.31
CA ALA A 39 -39.85 60.42 3.23
C ALA A 39 -38.53 59.99 3.91
N LYS A 40 -38.59 59.57 5.19
CA LYS A 40 -37.49 58.90 5.90
C LYS A 40 -37.58 57.38 5.66
N ILE A 41 -36.54 56.83 5.08
CA ILE A 41 -36.42 55.38 4.86
C ILE A 41 -35.52 54.81 5.97
N THR A 42 -36.02 53.86 6.73
CA THR A 42 -35.26 53.05 7.69
C THR A 42 -35.20 51.63 7.22
N LEU A 43 -34.01 51.07 7.22
CA LEU A 43 -33.79 49.66 6.91
C LEU A 43 -33.57 48.86 8.19
N ALA A 44 -34.16 47.70 8.34
CA ALA A 44 -33.95 46.83 9.51
C ALA A 44 -32.49 46.49 9.73
N LYS A 45 -31.73 46.37 8.64
CA LYS A 45 -30.27 46.15 8.66
C LYS A 45 -29.63 46.89 7.49
N SER A 46 -28.56 47.64 7.78
CA SER A 46 -27.84 48.47 6.80
C SER A 46 -26.58 47.79 6.26
N SER A 47 -26.17 46.66 6.81
CA SER A 47 -25.00 45.93 6.37
C SER A 47 -25.25 44.40 6.44
N TYR A 48 -24.79 43.73 5.46
CA TYR A 48 -24.86 42.26 5.31
C TYR A 48 -23.51 41.71 4.91
N THR A 49 -23.27 40.40 5.11
CA THR A 49 -22.15 39.69 4.50
C THR A 49 -22.68 38.89 3.31
N TYR A 50 -21.89 38.83 2.24
CA TYR A 50 -22.19 38.06 1.06
C TYR A 50 -22.36 36.56 1.42
N ASN A 51 -23.39 35.94 0.88
CA ASN A 51 -23.64 34.47 1.03
C ASN A 51 -24.31 33.85 -0.21
N GLY A 52 -24.16 34.48 -1.37
CA GLY A 52 -24.76 34.03 -2.62
C GLY A 52 -26.26 34.40 -2.78
N LYS A 53 -26.96 34.74 -1.71
CA LYS A 53 -28.40 35.05 -1.72
C LYS A 53 -28.65 36.56 -1.74
N ALA A 54 -29.68 37.00 -2.48
CA ALA A 54 -30.07 38.39 -2.52
C ALA A 54 -30.52 38.92 -1.14
N LYS A 55 -30.02 40.09 -0.77
CA LYS A 55 -30.36 40.76 0.50
C LYS A 55 -31.53 41.70 0.29
N LYS A 56 -32.59 41.51 1.05
CA LYS A 56 -33.83 42.31 0.98
C LYS A 56 -34.22 42.77 2.38
N PRO A 57 -33.49 43.78 2.95
CA PRO A 57 -33.83 44.30 4.27
C PRO A 57 -35.27 44.78 4.36
N ALA A 58 -35.94 44.56 5.46
CA ALA A 58 -37.24 45.16 5.70
C ALA A 58 -37.13 46.68 5.71
N VAL A 59 -38.09 47.30 5.04
CA VAL A 59 -38.12 48.78 4.81
C VAL A 59 -39.26 49.38 5.59
N THR A 60 -38.95 50.31 6.46
CA THR A 60 -39.94 51.18 7.09
C THR A 60 -39.85 52.59 6.46
N VAL A 61 -40.99 53.12 6.06
CA VAL A 61 -41.09 54.46 5.43
C VAL A 61 -41.97 55.30 6.27
N LYS A 62 -41.48 56.49 6.69
CA LYS A 62 -42.26 57.54 7.40
C LYS A 62 -42.24 58.82 6.55
N LEU A 63 -43.39 59.43 6.41
CA LEU A 63 -43.50 60.77 5.83
C LEU A 63 -44.07 61.72 6.88
N GLY A 64 -43.18 62.55 7.45
CA GLY A 64 -43.47 63.20 8.72
C GLY A 64 -43.71 62.16 9.84
N LYS A 65 -44.72 62.34 10.66
CA LYS A 65 -45.09 61.43 11.72
C LYS A 65 -45.77 60.16 11.19
N LYS A 66 -46.25 60.13 9.92
CA LYS A 66 -47.02 59.02 9.35
C LYS A 66 -46.17 57.88 8.83
N LYS A 67 -46.38 56.64 9.32
CA LYS A 67 -45.83 55.40 8.79
C LYS A 67 -46.64 54.94 7.57
N LEU A 68 -45.96 54.73 6.41
CA LEU A 68 -46.58 54.28 5.18
C LEU A 68 -46.61 52.78 5.11
N LYS A 69 -47.66 52.23 4.48
CA LYS A 69 -47.82 50.76 4.34
C LYS A 69 -47.31 50.30 2.97
N LYS A 70 -46.41 49.31 3.00
CA LYS A 70 -45.87 48.65 1.79
C LYS A 70 -47.03 48.04 1.01
N ASN A 71 -46.92 48.00 -0.33
CA ASN A 71 -47.90 47.50 -1.32
C ASN A 71 -49.22 48.29 -1.36
N ARG A 72 -49.53 49.16 -0.34
CA ARG A 72 -50.66 50.08 -0.34
C ARG A 72 -50.23 51.47 -0.81
N ASP A 73 -49.20 52.01 -0.15
CA ASP A 73 -48.77 53.40 -0.34
C ASP A 73 -47.53 53.49 -1.24
N TYR A 74 -46.68 52.47 -1.23
CA TYR A 74 -45.46 52.39 -2.04
C TYR A 74 -45.08 50.96 -2.38
N THR A 75 -44.26 50.77 -3.40
CA THR A 75 -43.57 49.54 -3.76
C THR A 75 -42.11 49.67 -3.46
N VAL A 76 -41.43 48.48 -3.33
CA VAL A 76 -39.99 48.40 -3.00
C VAL A 76 -39.29 47.66 -4.12
N LYS A 77 -38.23 48.19 -4.67
CA LYS A 77 -37.31 47.55 -5.63
C LYS A 77 -35.92 47.55 -5.03
N TYR A 78 -35.25 46.38 -5.11
CA TYR A 78 -33.85 46.24 -4.74
C TYR A 78 -33.00 46.11 -5.97
N THR A 79 -31.84 46.74 -5.99
CA THR A 79 -30.87 46.63 -7.09
C THR A 79 -29.46 46.47 -6.52
N LYS A 80 -28.61 45.73 -7.27
CA LYS A 80 -27.23 45.37 -6.86
C LYS A 80 -27.17 44.72 -5.48
N ASN A 81 -28.21 43.95 -5.12
CA ASN A 81 -28.41 43.42 -3.77
C ASN A 81 -28.02 41.95 -3.57
N LYS A 82 -27.29 41.37 -4.53
CA LYS A 82 -26.79 39.99 -4.47
C LYS A 82 -25.29 39.93 -4.16
N ASN A 83 -24.50 40.70 -4.90
CA ASN A 83 -23.05 40.69 -4.76
C ASN A 83 -22.57 41.74 -3.71
N ALA A 84 -21.34 41.55 -3.22
CA ALA A 84 -20.71 42.48 -2.32
C ALA A 84 -20.55 43.84 -3.00
N GLY A 85 -20.73 44.90 -2.22
CA GLY A 85 -20.74 46.26 -2.70
C GLY A 85 -21.85 47.09 -2.06
N THR A 86 -22.19 48.21 -2.72
CA THR A 86 -23.29 49.10 -2.29
C THR A 86 -24.57 48.69 -3.02
N ALA A 87 -25.48 48.15 -2.27
CA ALA A 87 -26.83 47.81 -2.76
C ALA A 87 -27.78 48.99 -2.55
N LYS A 88 -28.80 49.06 -3.35
CA LYS A 88 -29.78 50.17 -3.33
C LYS A 88 -31.18 49.60 -3.18
N VAL A 89 -31.93 50.16 -2.28
CA VAL A 89 -33.38 49.98 -2.17
C VAL A 89 -34.08 51.28 -2.62
N THR A 90 -35.02 51.12 -3.50
CA THR A 90 -35.83 52.24 -4.00
C THR A 90 -37.29 51.99 -3.64
N ILE A 91 -37.86 52.96 -2.94
CA ILE A 91 -39.31 53.03 -2.77
C ILE A 91 -39.92 53.91 -3.85
N LYS A 92 -40.99 53.46 -4.45
CA LYS A 92 -41.76 54.20 -5.48
C LYS A 92 -43.23 54.30 -5.07
N ALA A 93 -43.81 55.46 -5.16
CA ALA A 93 -45.24 55.64 -4.88
C ALA A 93 -46.05 54.65 -5.72
N LYS A 94 -47.00 53.98 -5.12
CA LYS A 94 -47.89 53.07 -5.84
C LYS A 94 -48.80 53.89 -6.73
N LYS A 95 -48.95 53.55 -7.99
CA LYS A 95 -49.88 54.15 -8.90
C LYS A 95 -51.31 53.98 -8.35
N ALA A 96 -52.13 55.04 -8.46
CA ALA A 96 -53.56 54.93 -8.11
C ALA A 96 -54.24 53.89 -9.00
N LYS A 97 -55.24 53.22 -8.45
CA LYS A 97 -56.17 52.40 -9.28
C LYS A 97 -56.96 53.31 -10.19
N LYS A 98 -57.40 52.79 -11.35
CA LYS A 98 -58.19 53.54 -12.36
C LYS A 98 -59.36 54.26 -11.63
N GLY A 99 -59.55 55.51 -11.83
CA GLY A 99 -60.59 56.35 -11.19
C GLY A 99 -60.23 56.90 -9.81
N LYS A 100 -59.10 56.52 -9.14
CA LYS A 100 -58.72 57.08 -7.83
C LYS A 100 -57.48 57.99 -7.94
N LYS A 101 -57.45 59.11 -7.21
CA LYS A 101 -56.31 60.02 -7.12
C LYS A 101 -55.16 59.45 -6.35
N ALA A 102 -53.94 59.55 -6.86
CA ALA A 102 -52.70 59.07 -6.16
C ALA A 102 -52.49 59.89 -4.89
N LYS A 103 -52.34 59.21 -3.72
CA LYS A 103 -52.06 59.83 -2.43
C LYS A 103 -50.58 60.27 -2.31
N TYR A 104 -49.69 59.60 -3.01
CA TYR A 104 -48.28 59.88 -2.98
C TYR A 104 -47.69 59.92 -4.39
N LYS A 105 -46.57 60.62 -4.61
CA LYS A 105 -45.86 60.70 -5.88
C LYS A 105 -44.35 60.59 -5.68
N GLY A 106 -43.62 60.19 -6.75
CA GLY A 106 -42.17 60.13 -6.78
C GLY A 106 -41.57 58.89 -6.14
N SER A 107 -40.30 58.87 -5.99
CA SER A 107 -39.50 57.81 -5.43
C SER A 107 -38.37 58.33 -4.54
N LYS A 108 -37.85 57.50 -3.67
CA LYS A 108 -36.64 57.77 -2.87
C LYS A 108 -35.85 56.48 -2.70
N SER A 109 -34.54 56.60 -2.64
CA SER A 109 -33.66 55.47 -2.46
C SER A 109 -32.87 55.60 -1.18
N LYS A 110 -32.43 54.48 -0.66
CA LYS A 110 -31.45 54.33 0.40
C LYS A 110 -30.51 53.20 0.07
N THR A 111 -29.24 53.35 0.39
CA THR A 111 -28.23 52.33 0.17
C THR A 111 -28.02 51.49 1.42
N PHE A 112 -27.52 50.29 1.25
CA PHE A 112 -26.98 49.41 2.29
C PHE A 112 -25.76 48.69 1.74
N LYS A 113 -24.87 48.22 2.64
CA LYS A 113 -23.63 47.58 2.25
C LYS A 113 -23.78 46.05 2.31
N ILE A 114 -23.20 45.38 1.32
CA ILE A 114 -22.95 43.96 1.38
C ILE A 114 -21.42 43.80 1.43
N LYS A 115 -20.92 43.35 2.59
CA LYS A 115 -19.49 43.13 2.81
C LYS A 115 -19.05 41.85 2.13
N LYS A 116 -17.82 41.79 1.64
CA LYS A 116 -17.20 40.58 1.14
C LYS A 116 -17.20 39.49 2.24
N ALA A 117 -17.52 38.26 1.90
CA ALA A 117 -17.42 37.13 2.81
C ALA A 117 -15.97 36.71 3.02
N SER A 118 -15.67 36.21 4.18
CA SER A 118 -14.39 35.52 4.43
C SER A 118 -14.41 34.13 3.75
N ARG A 119 -13.24 33.66 3.42
CA ARG A 119 -12.99 32.33 2.89
C ARG A 119 -11.67 31.81 3.46
N LEU A 120 -11.47 30.51 3.40
CA LEU A 120 -10.22 29.86 3.73
C LEU A 120 -9.45 29.56 2.44
N LEU A 121 -8.16 29.45 2.54
CA LEU A 121 -7.29 28.87 1.55
C LEU A 121 -6.82 27.54 2.17
N VAL A 122 -7.11 26.42 1.49
CA VAL A 122 -6.90 25.09 2.01
C VAL A 122 -5.78 24.45 1.21
N PRO A 123 -4.64 24.14 1.82
CA PRO A 123 -3.58 23.35 1.20
C PRO A 123 -4.00 21.90 1.09
N ASP A 124 -3.42 21.17 0.15
CA ASP A 124 -3.62 19.72 -0.06
C ASP A 124 -2.97 18.90 1.05
N LYS A 125 -1.85 19.37 1.61
CA LYS A 125 -1.14 18.76 2.74
C LYS A 125 -0.89 19.77 3.85
N ALA A 126 -0.84 19.29 5.09
CA ALA A 126 -0.55 20.11 6.27
C ALA A 126 0.92 20.54 6.32
N ALA A 127 1.82 19.70 5.84
CA ALA A 127 3.25 19.93 5.73
C ALA A 127 3.83 19.13 4.56
N TYR A 128 5.06 19.46 4.18
CA TYR A 128 5.83 18.76 3.15
C TYR A 128 7.21 18.44 3.72
N SER A 129 7.71 17.27 3.35
CA SER A 129 9.07 16.84 3.65
C SER A 129 9.77 16.41 2.37
N ALA A 130 11.06 16.66 2.28
CA ALA A 130 11.93 16.23 1.20
C ALA A 130 13.36 16.09 1.73
N VAL A 131 14.21 15.43 0.98
CA VAL A 131 15.63 15.25 1.29
C VAL A 131 16.48 16.20 0.42
N GLU A 132 17.62 16.59 0.89
CA GLU A 132 18.60 17.35 0.11
C GLU A 132 19.02 16.56 -1.13
N GLY A 133 18.85 17.17 -2.30
CA GLY A 133 19.13 16.52 -3.59
C GLY A 133 17.91 15.94 -4.29
N ASP A 134 16.76 15.85 -3.60
CA ASP A 134 15.51 15.46 -4.26
C ASP A 134 15.15 16.42 -5.39
N GLY A 135 14.35 15.93 -6.32
CA GLY A 135 13.80 16.71 -7.42
C GLY A 135 12.84 17.82 -6.95
N SER A 136 12.16 18.44 -7.89
CA SER A 136 11.16 19.46 -7.58
C SER A 136 9.78 18.83 -7.38
N PHE A 137 9.00 19.37 -6.44
CA PHE A 137 7.62 19.02 -6.20
C PHE A 137 6.70 20.26 -6.24
N SER A 138 5.40 20.07 -6.15
CA SER A 138 4.43 21.14 -6.17
C SER A 138 3.59 21.19 -4.90
N ILE A 139 3.42 22.39 -4.37
CA ILE A 139 2.46 22.68 -3.31
C ILE A 139 1.16 23.13 -3.96
N VAL A 140 0.06 22.55 -3.59
CA VAL A 140 -1.26 22.88 -4.12
C VAL A 140 -2.16 23.42 -3.02
N ALA A 141 -2.85 24.52 -3.28
CA ALA A 141 -3.88 25.03 -2.39
C ALA A 141 -5.09 25.52 -3.17
N LYS A 142 -6.27 25.36 -2.60
CA LYS A 142 -7.54 25.77 -3.22
C LYS A 142 -8.33 26.66 -2.27
N PRO A 143 -8.90 27.80 -2.76
CA PRO A 143 -9.79 28.59 -1.95
C PRO A 143 -11.10 27.82 -1.70
N SER A 144 -11.55 27.81 -0.46
CA SER A 144 -12.78 27.11 -0.05
C SER A 144 -14.03 27.61 -0.79
N LYS A 145 -14.01 28.86 -1.26
CA LYS A 145 -15.11 29.49 -2.00
C LYS A 145 -14.58 30.59 -2.92
N GLY A 146 -15.25 30.78 -4.05
CA GLY A 146 -15.12 32.00 -4.89
C GLY A 146 -13.92 32.05 -5.83
N GLY A 147 -13.20 30.95 -6.02
CA GLY A 147 -12.09 30.85 -6.98
C GLY A 147 -10.98 31.89 -6.78
N GLY A 148 -10.14 32.04 -7.77
CA GLY A 148 -9.01 32.95 -7.83
C GLY A 148 -7.67 32.25 -7.94
N THR A 149 -6.70 32.89 -8.58
CA THR A 149 -5.34 32.35 -8.73
C THR A 149 -4.62 32.40 -7.39
N VAL A 150 -4.09 31.27 -6.95
CA VAL A 150 -3.24 31.17 -5.76
C VAL A 150 -1.81 31.51 -6.16
N THR A 151 -1.15 32.30 -5.34
CA THR A 151 0.27 32.64 -5.48
C THR A 151 1.04 32.14 -4.28
N TYR A 152 2.28 31.76 -4.48
CA TYR A 152 3.14 31.15 -3.49
C TYR A 152 4.40 32.00 -3.28
N ALA A 153 4.86 32.06 -2.05
CA ALA A 153 6.09 32.74 -1.67
C ALA A 153 6.76 32.06 -0.49
N CYS A 154 8.07 32.05 -0.49
CA CYS A 154 8.90 31.56 0.61
C CYS A 154 9.70 32.71 1.20
N ALA A 155 9.73 32.81 2.53
CA ALA A 155 10.48 33.85 3.23
C ALA A 155 12.00 33.61 3.24
N THR A 156 12.41 32.30 3.13
CA THR A 156 13.80 31.88 3.23
C THR A 156 14.26 31.33 1.89
N THR A 157 15.11 32.06 1.18
CA THR A 157 15.54 31.72 -0.19
C THR A 157 16.71 30.75 -0.25
N GLY A 158 17.34 30.43 0.87
CA GLY A 158 18.53 29.55 0.91
C GLY A 158 18.21 28.05 1.04
N VAL A 159 16.96 27.67 1.32
CA VAL A 159 16.56 26.28 1.52
C VAL A 159 15.83 25.73 0.31
N ILE A 160 14.85 26.49 -0.17
CA ILE A 160 14.05 26.15 -1.34
C ILE A 160 13.83 27.40 -2.22
N LYS A 161 13.56 27.17 -3.49
CA LYS A 161 13.01 28.17 -4.41
C LYS A 161 11.56 27.79 -4.70
N VAL A 162 10.65 28.76 -4.58
CA VAL A 162 9.23 28.54 -4.85
C VAL A 162 8.78 29.48 -5.97
N THR A 163 8.23 28.90 -7.03
CA THR A 163 7.62 29.70 -8.10
C THR A 163 6.26 30.27 -7.68
N LYS A 164 5.80 31.30 -8.35
CA LYS A 164 4.45 31.87 -8.12
C LYS A 164 3.33 30.83 -8.36
N ALA A 165 3.61 29.75 -9.09
CA ALA A 165 2.68 28.64 -9.37
C ALA A 165 2.75 27.50 -8.35
N GLY A 166 3.65 27.56 -7.36
CA GLY A 166 3.76 26.57 -6.30
C GLY A 166 4.76 25.43 -6.56
N LYS A 167 5.51 25.47 -7.68
CA LYS A 167 6.62 24.53 -7.88
C LYS A 167 7.76 24.88 -6.92
N VAL A 168 8.14 23.90 -6.13
CA VAL A 168 9.24 23.97 -5.16
C VAL A 168 10.46 23.30 -5.75
N THR A 169 11.60 23.96 -5.72
CA THR A 169 12.90 23.39 -6.05
C THR A 169 13.78 23.46 -4.81
N ILE A 170 14.36 22.35 -4.42
CA ILE A 170 15.29 22.26 -3.30
C ILE A 170 16.62 22.85 -3.75
N VAL A 171 17.21 23.72 -2.94
CA VAL A 171 18.56 24.21 -3.15
C VAL A 171 19.52 23.43 -2.25
N LYS A 172 20.82 23.44 -2.57
CA LYS A 172 21.85 22.77 -1.77
C LYS A 172 21.90 23.40 -0.36
N THR A 173 21.11 22.86 0.55
CA THR A 173 20.83 23.44 1.87
C THR A 173 21.98 23.25 2.84
N PHE A 174 22.64 22.09 2.75
CA PHE A 174 23.72 21.69 3.65
C PHE A 174 25.11 21.83 3.02
N ASP A 175 25.17 22.38 1.81
CA ASP A 175 26.42 22.68 1.11
C ASP A 175 27.13 23.89 1.74
N LYS A 176 28.47 23.88 1.72
CA LYS A 176 29.33 24.97 2.18
C LYS A 176 29.03 26.31 1.46
N THR A 177 28.46 26.25 0.27
CA THR A 177 28.06 27.42 -0.52
C THR A 177 26.73 28.02 -0.09
N CYS A 178 25.95 27.34 0.73
CA CYS A 178 24.66 27.83 1.22
C CYS A 178 24.87 28.99 2.18
N LYS A 179 24.58 30.20 1.74
CA LYS A 179 24.77 31.45 2.51
C LYS A 179 23.84 31.58 3.72
N THR A 180 22.77 30.80 3.76
CA THR A 180 21.74 30.86 4.84
C THR A 180 22.19 30.17 6.14
N LEU A 181 23.19 29.31 6.06
CA LEU A 181 23.70 28.56 7.21
C LEU A 181 25.18 28.87 7.41
N SER A 182 25.61 29.06 8.66
CA SER A 182 27.04 29.13 8.99
C SER A 182 27.68 27.76 8.77
N LYS A 183 29.00 27.72 8.60
CA LYS A 183 29.75 26.48 8.42
C LYS A 183 29.49 25.49 9.58
N GLN A 184 29.55 25.99 10.82
CA GLN A 184 29.31 25.18 12.02
C GLN A 184 27.89 24.63 12.07
N THR A 185 26.88 25.42 11.70
CA THR A 185 25.48 25.00 11.64
C THR A 185 25.25 23.92 10.59
N LYS A 186 25.91 24.03 9.43
CA LYS A 186 25.80 23.05 8.34
C LYS A 186 26.26 21.66 8.73
N ASP A 187 27.29 21.58 9.56
CA ASP A 187 27.86 20.27 9.94
C ASP A 187 27.03 19.57 11.01
N THR A 188 26.26 20.31 11.80
CA THR A 188 25.51 19.77 12.96
C THR A 188 24.01 19.62 12.73
N ILE A 189 23.44 20.39 11.80
CA ILE A 189 21.99 20.42 11.60
C ILE A 189 21.53 19.26 10.71
N LYS A 190 20.55 18.48 11.20
CA LYS A 190 19.99 17.33 10.47
C LYS A 190 18.84 17.70 9.50
N LYS A 191 18.18 18.82 9.75
CA LYS A 191 17.05 19.29 8.94
C LYS A 191 16.90 20.79 9.00
N VAL A 192 16.36 21.39 7.94
CA VAL A 192 15.99 22.80 7.89
C VAL A 192 14.53 22.93 7.46
N SER A 193 13.76 23.70 8.23
CA SER A 193 12.35 23.93 7.92
C SER A 193 12.12 25.37 7.51
N THR A 194 11.26 25.59 6.53
CA THR A 194 10.83 26.91 6.09
C THR A 194 9.34 26.95 5.85
N LYS A 195 8.76 28.16 5.88
CA LYS A 195 7.34 28.34 5.62
C LYS A 195 7.11 28.82 4.20
N VAL A 196 6.23 28.16 3.49
CA VAL A 196 5.70 28.62 2.21
C VAL A 196 4.33 29.23 2.46
N THR A 197 4.21 30.52 2.18
CA THR A 197 2.95 31.25 2.29
C THR A 197 2.21 31.23 0.97
N MET A 198 0.96 30.84 1.03
CA MET A 198 0.03 30.82 -0.08
C MET A 198 -0.97 31.94 0.10
N SER A 199 -1.27 32.67 -0.96
CA SER A 199 -2.20 33.78 -0.95
C SER A 199 -3.14 33.75 -2.13
N VAL A 200 -4.38 34.13 -1.91
CA VAL A 200 -5.36 34.31 -2.97
C VAL A 200 -5.98 35.69 -2.84
N PRO A 201 -5.94 36.52 -3.89
CA PRO A 201 -6.43 37.92 -3.83
C PRO A 201 -7.94 37.95 -3.60
N ALA A 202 -8.42 39.10 -3.13
CA ALA A 202 -9.85 39.33 -2.99
C ALA A 202 -10.54 39.24 -4.35
N THR A 203 -11.71 38.64 -4.37
CA THR A 203 -12.61 38.68 -5.53
C THR A 203 -13.72 39.69 -5.32
N ALA A 204 -14.64 39.79 -6.28
CA ALA A 204 -15.79 40.66 -6.14
C ALA A 204 -16.56 40.40 -4.83
N ASN A 205 -16.72 39.18 -4.42
CA ASN A 205 -17.59 38.76 -3.32
C ASN A 205 -16.86 38.21 -2.09
N TYR A 206 -15.58 37.91 -2.17
CA TYR A 206 -14.79 37.31 -1.10
C TYR A 206 -13.57 38.15 -0.76
N LYS A 207 -13.19 38.12 0.52
CA LYS A 207 -11.94 38.72 0.98
C LYS A 207 -10.75 37.94 0.44
N ALA A 208 -9.59 38.54 0.42
CA ALA A 208 -8.33 37.81 0.29
C ALA A 208 -8.21 36.80 1.44
N ALA A 209 -7.49 35.73 1.17
CA ALA A 209 -7.12 34.76 2.18
C ALA A 209 -5.68 34.34 1.99
N SER A 210 -5.02 34.00 3.07
CA SER A 210 -3.68 33.40 3.08
C SER A 210 -3.59 32.29 4.09
N THR A 211 -2.66 31.36 3.86
CA THR A 211 -2.28 30.32 4.76
C THR A 211 -0.82 29.98 4.51
N SER A 212 -0.23 29.14 5.34
CA SER A 212 1.13 28.67 5.12
C SER A 212 1.24 27.19 5.47
N VAL A 213 2.16 26.51 4.83
CA VAL A 213 2.61 25.17 5.19
C VAL A 213 4.09 25.20 5.52
N THR A 214 4.53 24.25 6.34
CA THR A 214 5.94 24.05 6.60
C THR A 214 6.50 23.08 5.56
N VAL A 215 7.64 23.44 4.98
CA VAL A 215 8.45 22.54 4.15
C VAL A 215 9.71 22.26 4.94
N THR A 216 9.96 20.98 5.20
CA THR A 216 11.17 20.52 5.88
C THR A 216 12.06 19.82 4.86
N ILE A 217 13.31 20.25 4.79
CA ILE A 217 14.36 19.58 4.02
C ILE A 217 15.25 18.89 5.02
N ASN A 218 15.30 17.57 4.93
CA ASN A 218 16.20 16.76 5.73
C ASN A 218 17.59 16.77 5.08
N LYS A 219 18.63 16.75 5.89
CA LYS A 219 19.97 16.54 5.39
C LYS A 219 20.03 15.17 4.74
N LYS A 220 20.65 15.07 3.58
CA LYS A 220 20.96 13.77 3.00
C LYS A 220 21.76 12.98 4.04
N PRO A 221 21.39 11.72 4.33
CA PRO A 221 22.13 10.91 5.28
C PRO A 221 23.61 10.92 4.94
N VAL A 222 24.45 11.07 5.93
CA VAL A 222 25.89 10.86 5.75
C VAL A 222 26.03 9.41 5.31
N ARG A 223 26.80 9.18 4.24
CA ARG A 223 27.08 7.83 3.74
C ARG A 223 27.50 6.97 4.94
N VAL A 224 26.67 5.98 5.26
CA VAL A 224 27.00 4.99 6.26
C VAL A 224 27.68 3.87 5.53
N PHE A 225 28.96 3.70 5.74
CA PHE A 225 29.71 2.55 5.24
C PHE A 225 29.86 1.56 6.37
N SER A 226 29.54 0.31 6.11
CA SER A 226 29.86 -0.77 7.03
C SER A 226 31.38 -0.77 7.24
N THR A 227 31.82 -0.71 8.47
CA THR A 227 33.22 -0.76 8.84
C THR A 227 33.45 -1.93 9.78
N TYR A 228 34.67 -2.47 9.78
CA TYR A 228 35.06 -3.49 10.78
C TYR A 228 34.82 -2.98 12.20
N ASP A 229 35.07 -1.70 12.44
CA ASP A 229 34.88 -1.09 13.76
C ASP A 229 33.40 -1.04 14.18
N SER A 230 32.48 -0.68 13.28
CA SER A 230 31.06 -0.64 13.58
C SER A 230 30.48 -2.03 13.89
N ILE A 231 30.90 -3.04 13.12
CA ILE A 231 30.45 -4.42 13.28
C ILE A 231 31.08 -5.06 14.54
N ASN A 232 32.36 -4.80 14.80
CA ASN A 232 33.02 -5.32 16.01
C ASN A 232 32.47 -4.70 17.31
N LYS A 233 32.00 -3.45 17.26
CA LYS A 233 31.42 -2.75 18.43
C LYS A 233 29.93 -3.00 18.59
N TYR A 234 29.29 -3.69 17.66
CA TYR A 234 27.88 -4.01 17.75
C TYR A 234 27.62 -4.90 18.96
N SER A 235 26.53 -4.65 19.68
CA SER A 235 26.15 -5.42 20.87
C SER A 235 25.34 -6.66 20.45
N TYR A 236 26.03 -7.73 20.15
CA TYR A 236 25.42 -9.00 19.79
C TYR A 236 24.65 -9.63 20.95
N PRO A 237 23.52 -10.31 20.72
CA PRO A 237 22.86 -11.14 21.71
C PRO A 237 23.84 -12.16 22.35
N SER A 238 23.69 -12.45 23.63
CA SER A 238 24.57 -13.39 24.35
C SER A 238 24.14 -14.85 24.21
N LYS A 239 22.94 -15.10 23.70
CA LYS A 239 22.36 -16.45 23.48
C LYS A 239 21.42 -16.40 22.27
N SER A 240 21.23 -17.54 21.62
CA SER A 240 20.27 -17.64 20.52
C SER A 240 18.84 -17.35 21.00
N PRO A 241 18.15 -16.38 20.42
CA PRO A 241 16.74 -16.16 20.70
C PRO A 241 15.84 -17.27 20.11
N LEU A 242 16.24 -17.91 19.02
CA LEU A 242 15.48 -19.00 18.39
C LEU A 242 15.72 -20.35 19.05
N SER A 243 16.89 -20.58 19.61
CA SER A 243 17.29 -21.84 20.25
C SER A 243 17.84 -21.58 21.65
N PRO A 244 17.00 -21.13 22.62
CA PRO A 244 17.43 -20.84 23.98
C PRO A 244 18.04 -22.09 24.64
N GLY A 245 19.27 -22.01 25.11
CA GLY A 245 19.99 -23.15 25.70
C GLY A 245 20.90 -23.91 24.73
N PHE A 246 20.87 -23.60 23.43
CA PHE A 246 21.82 -24.14 22.49
C PHE A 246 23.24 -23.62 22.83
N THR A 247 24.21 -24.54 22.97
CA THR A 247 25.53 -24.23 23.52
C THR A 247 26.55 -23.78 22.48
N ASN A 248 26.47 -24.27 21.25
CA ASN A 248 27.35 -23.85 20.16
C ASN A 248 26.84 -22.57 19.47
N TYR A 249 26.62 -21.53 20.27
CA TYR A 249 26.23 -20.20 19.82
C TYR A 249 27.42 -19.26 19.81
N LYS A 250 27.68 -18.61 18.68
CA LYS A 250 28.82 -17.70 18.48
C LYS A 250 28.32 -16.33 18.03
N LYS A 251 29.11 -15.29 18.20
CA LYS A 251 28.94 -14.02 17.55
C LYS A 251 29.65 -14.04 16.18
N LEU A 252 29.22 -13.27 15.21
CA LEU A 252 29.94 -13.09 13.96
C LEU A 252 31.43 -12.79 14.20
N THR A 253 31.71 -11.95 15.19
CA THR A 253 33.07 -11.52 15.56
C THR A 253 33.94 -12.60 16.20
N ASP A 254 33.36 -13.71 16.61
CA ASP A 254 34.10 -14.88 17.14
C ASP A 254 34.61 -15.79 16.00
N LEU A 255 34.18 -15.51 14.77
CA LEU A 255 34.52 -16.24 13.57
C LEU A 255 35.44 -15.43 12.65
N LYS A 256 35.98 -16.09 11.64
CA LYS A 256 36.70 -15.39 10.55
C LYS A 256 35.69 -14.81 9.57
N TRP A 257 35.56 -13.51 9.54
CA TRP A 257 34.63 -12.81 8.67
C TRP A 257 35.29 -11.63 7.94
N THR A 258 34.68 -11.18 6.85
CA THR A 258 35.17 -10.07 6.03
C THR A 258 34.01 -9.25 5.46
N ILE A 259 34.26 -7.95 5.27
CA ILE A 259 33.37 -7.11 4.43
C ILE A 259 33.73 -7.37 2.98
N VAL A 260 32.74 -7.69 2.16
CA VAL A 260 32.94 -7.97 0.73
C VAL A 260 32.86 -6.67 -0.05
N ASP A 261 33.97 -5.96 -0.11
CA ASP A 261 34.06 -4.62 -0.71
C ASP A 261 33.88 -4.59 -2.23
N LYS A 262 34.12 -5.72 -2.92
CA LYS A 262 34.09 -5.77 -4.38
C LYS A 262 32.69 -5.60 -4.99
N TYR A 263 31.62 -5.85 -4.24
CA TYR A 263 30.25 -5.66 -4.72
C TYR A 263 29.62 -4.43 -4.05
N GLN A 264 29.21 -3.46 -4.84
CA GLN A 264 28.46 -2.31 -4.36
C GLN A 264 26.97 -2.58 -4.47
N MET A 265 26.22 -2.27 -3.43
CA MET A 265 24.77 -2.43 -3.40
C MET A 265 24.09 -1.18 -3.94
N PRO A 266 23.45 -1.23 -5.14
CA PRO A 266 22.76 -0.08 -5.71
C PRO A 266 21.53 0.35 -4.90
N GLY A 267 21.23 1.66 -4.98
CA GLY A 267 19.98 2.20 -4.45
C GLY A 267 19.89 2.32 -2.94
N LEU A 268 20.95 2.00 -2.22
CA LEU A 268 21.07 2.35 -0.81
C LEU A 268 21.46 3.82 -0.64
N ALA A 269 21.23 4.38 0.55
CA ALA A 269 21.60 5.77 0.84
C ALA A 269 23.07 6.09 0.51
N PRO A 270 24.06 5.22 0.80
CA PRO A 270 25.45 5.47 0.46
C PRO A 270 25.73 5.52 -1.04
N THR A 271 24.97 4.84 -1.87
CA THR A 271 25.21 4.65 -3.31
C THR A 271 24.23 5.41 -4.21
N ALA A 272 23.28 6.12 -3.64
CA ALA A 272 22.24 6.81 -4.39
C ALA A 272 22.76 7.86 -5.38
N ASP A 273 23.92 8.46 -5.13
CA ASP A 273 24.54 9.49 -5.98
C ASP A 273 25.68 8.98 -6.87
N GLU A 274 26.01 7.70 -6.82
CA GLU A 274 27.08 7.16 -7.62
C GLU A 274 26.73 7.20 -9.12
N ASP A 275 27.73 7.39 -9.98
CA ASP A 275 27.49 7.54 -11.42
C ASP A 275 26.85 6.33 -12.07
N TRP A 276 27.11 5.16 -11.53
CA TRP A 276 26.53 3.91 -12.02
C TRP A 276 25.03 3.79 -11.73
N THR A 277 24.48 4.52 -10.72
CA THR A 277 23.02 4.56 -10.47
C THR A 277 22.30 5.44 -11.48
N LYS A 278 22.96 6.41 -12.14
CA LYS A 278 22.34 7.29 -13.14
C LYS A 278 21.84 6.57 -14.38
N ASN A 279 22.36 5.40 -14.65
CA ASN A 279 21.99 4.58 -15.81
C ASN A 279 20.88 3.58 -15.51
N TYR A 280 20.42 3.49 -14.25
CA TYR A 280 19.48 2.50 -13.75
C TYR A 280 18.26 3.17 -13.15
N ILE A 281 17.70 2.51 -12.12
CA ILE A 281 16.67 3.07 -11.29
C ILE A 281 17.32 4.10 -10.36
N GLN A 282 17.02 5.36 -10.55
CA GLN A 282 17.43 6.41 -9.61
C GLN A 282 16.55 6.33 -8.34
N CYS A 283 16.94 5.48 -7.45
CA CYS A 283 16.27 5.25 -6.18
C CYS A 283 17.30 5.28 -5.05
N ASN A 284 16.94 5.85 -3.92
CA ASN A 284 17.75 5.88 -2.70
C ASN A 284 17.12 5.03 -1.58
N ASN A 285 16.05 4.31 -1.89
CA ASN A 285 15.28 3.51 -0.94
C ASN A 285 15.00 2.10 -1.50
N LEU A 286 16.00 1.53 -2.17
CA LEU A 286 15.98 0.12 -2.55
C LEU A 286 16.32 -0.73 -1.33
N CYS A 287 15.60 -1.81 -1.16
CA CYS A 287 15.77 -2.79 -0.11
C CYS A 287 16.39 -4.04 -0.73
N PRO A 288 17.66 -4.36 -0.45
CA PRO A 288 18.29 -5.60 -0.90
C PRO A 288 17.64 -6.81 -0.25
N GLN A 289 17.46 -7.88 -1.01
CA GLN A 289 16.77 -9.08 -0.55
C GLN A 289 17.55 -10.36 -0.82
N GLY A 290 17.70 -10.73 -2.07
CA GLY A 290 18.29 -12.00 -2.47
C GLY A 290 19.74 -11.88 -2.94
N VAL A 291 20.51 -12.96 -2.80
CA VAL A 291 21.86 -13.10 -3.33
C VAL A 291 22.11 -14.53 -3.81
N CYS A 292 22.68 -14.68 -5.02
CA CYS A 292 23.16 -15.98 -5.49
C CYS A 292 24.30 -15.89 -6.47
N MET A 293 25.03 -17.01 -6.62
CA MET A 293 26.09 -17.19 -7.62
C MET A 293 25.56 -17.94 -8.83
N ALA A 294 25.52 -17.29 -9.99
CA ALA A 294 25.09 -17.89 -11.25
C ALA A 294 26.24 -17.95 -12.27
N GLY A 295 26.98 -19.02 -12.28
CA GLY A 295 28.17 -19.20 -13.14
C GLY A 295 29.25 -18.13 -12.90
N ASN A 296 29.47 -17.24 -13.86
CA ASN A 296 30.45 -16.16 -13.74
C ASN A 296 29.87 -14.87 -13.13
N TYR A 297 28.67 -14.90 -12.60
CA TYR A 297 27.96 -13.75 -12.10
C TYR A 297 27.59 -13.89 -10.63
N MET A 298 27.70 -12.79 -9.89
CA MET A 298 27.02 -12.57 -8.64
C MET A 298 25.73 -11.82 -8.94
N LEU A 299 24.62 -12.26 -8.41
CA LEU A 299 23.30 -11.64 -8.56
C LEU A 299 22.78 -11.19 -7.20
N THR A 300 22.13 -10.02 -7.15
CA THR A 300 21.37 -9.60 -6.00
C THR A 300 20.03 -9.06 -6.43
N THR A 301 18.99 -9.25 -5.62
CA THR A 301 17.69 -8.67 -5.86
C THR A 301 17.43 -7.48 -4.94
N ALA A 302 16.55 -6.59 -5.36
CA ALA A 302 16.06 -5.51 -4.52
C ALA A 302 14.68 -5.05 -4.97
N TYR A 303 13.89 -4.52 -4.03
CA TYR A 303 12.63 -3.84 -4.31
C TYR A 303 12.65 -2.39 -3.82
N CYS A 304 11.73 -1.57 -4.29
CA CYS A 304 11.62 -0.17 -3.90
C CYS A 304 10.61 -0.02 -2.78
N MET A 305 11.04 0.42 -1.59
CA MET A 305 10.17 0.62 -0.44
C MET A 305 9.14 1.76 -0.60
N ASP A 306 9.36 2.65 -1.57
CA ASP A 306 8.42 3.75 -1.87
C ASP A 306 7.43 3.38 -2.98
N ASP A 307 7.44 2.15 -3.48
CA ASP A 307 6.60 1.65 -4.58
C ASP A 307 6.69 2.47 -5.88
N LEU A 308 7.79 3.19 -6.08
CA LEU A 308 8.00 4.04 -7.25
C LEU A 308 8.59 3.27 -8.44
N HIS A 309 9.23 2.13 -8.20
CA HIS A 309 9.96 1.35 -9.19
C HIS A 309 9.61 -0.14 -9.08
N ASN A 310 9.75 -0.85 -10.18
CA ASN A 310 9.67 -2.30 -10.18
C ASN A 310 10.90 -2.90 -9.48
N SER A 311 10.73 -4.09 -8.94
CA SER A 311 11.82 -4.89 -8.36
C SER A 311 12.84 -5.23 -9.43
N CYS A 312 14.08 -5.49 -9.03
CA CYS A 312 15.18 -5.64 -9.96
C CYS A 312 16.22 -6.66 -9.51
N ILE A 313 17.00 -7.13 -10.47
CA ILE A 313 18.19 -7.95 -10.26
C ILE A 313 19.41 -7.15 -10.68
N PHE A 314 20.39 -7.03 -9.81
CA PHE A 314 21.70 -6.48 -10.09
C PHE A 314 22.67 -7.59 -10.43
N VAL A 315 23.46 -7.37 -11.49
CA VAL A 315 24.37 -8.38 -12.04
C VAL A 315 25.80 -7.86 -11.96
N TYR A 316 26.66 -8.65 -11.34
CA TYR A 316 28.08 -8.34 -11.20
C TYR A 316 28.95 -9.45 -11.79
N ASN A 317 30.13 -9.10 -12.25
CA ASN A 317 31.18 -10.07 -12.53
C ASN A 317 31.67 -10.66 -11.19
N ASN A 318 31.57 -11.98 -10.99
CA ASN A 318 31.91 -12.59 -9.72
C ASN A 318 33.39 -12.55 -9.36
N LYS A 319 34.30 -12.46 -10.36
CA LYS A 319 35.74 -12.38 -10.13
C LYS A 319 36.19 -10.97 -9.77
N THR A 320 35.75 -9.97 -10.54
CA THR A 320 36.20 -8.59 -10.38
C THR A 320 35.30 -7.76 -9.47
N GLY A 321 34.07 -8.19 -9.23
CA GLY A 321 33.05 -7.39 -8.54
C GLY A 321 32.46 -6.26 -9.39
N GLU A 322 32.91 -6.15 -10.65
CA GLU A 322 32.41 -5.12 -11.55
C GLU A 322 30.89 -5.23 -11.74
N PHE A 323 30.22 -4.11 -11.54
CA PHE A 323 28.80 -4.01 -11.82
C PHE A 323 28.58 -4.00 -13.33
N LEU A 324 27.75 -4.93 -13.82
CA LEU A 324 27.55 -5.13 -15.26
C LEU A 324 26.23 -4.53 -15.75
N LYS A 325 25.14 -4.78 -15.02
CA LYS A 325 23.80 -4.37 -15.45
C LYS A 325 22.74 -4.54 -14.36
N THR A 326 21.60 -3.89 -14.59
CA THR A 326 20.34 -4.10 -13.87
C THR A 326 19.30 -4.73 -14.80
N LEU A 327 18.62 -5.78 -14.34
CA LEU A 327 17.40 -6.26 -14.94
C LEU A 327 16.23 -5.75 -14.10
N VAL A 328 15.37 -4.94 -14.70
CA VAL A 328 14.15 -4.47 -14.06
C VAL A 328 13.04 -5.48 -14.37
N LEU A 329 12.48 -6.09 -13.37
CA LEU A 329 11.43 -7.09 -13.53
C LEU A 329 10.13 -6.42 -13.99
N LYS A 330 9.54 -6.95 -15.05
CA LYS A 330 8.36 -6.34 -15.67
C LYS A 330 7.13 -6.51 -14.77
N ASP A 331 6.42 -5.41 -14.56
CA ASP A 331 5.16 -5.36 -13.81
C ASP A 331 5.23 -5.95 -12.37
N GLN A 332 6.46 -6.03 -11.82
CA GLN A 332 6.71 -6.59 -10.50
C GLN A 332 7.15 -5.51 -9.52
N LYS A 333 6.37 -5.35 -8.46
CA LYS A 333 6.71 -4.53 -7.28
C LYS A 333 6.67 -5.37 -6.01
N SER A 334 6.91 -6.68 -6.14
CA SER A 334 6.89 -7.60 -5.03
C SER A 334 8.21 -7.58 -4.26
N HIS A 335 8.19 -8.04 -3.03
CA HIS A 335 9.39 -8.51 -2.38
C HIS A 335 9.96 -9.67 -3.20
N VAL A 336 11.19 -9.51 -3.62
CA VAL A 336 11.96 -10.51 -4.38
C VAL A 336 12.92 -11.20 -3.41
N GLY A 337 12.36 -11.75 -2.33
CA GLY A 337 13.06 -12.20 -1.14
C GLY A 337 14.15 -13.23 -1.40
N GLY A 338 13.92 -14.15 -2.35
CA GLY A 338 14.93 -15.16 -2.68
C GLY A 338 15.27 -15.19 -4.16
N ILE A 339 16.53 -15.49 -4.44
CA ILE A 339 17.05 -15.76 -5.78
C ILE A 339 18.02 -16.92 -5.73
N THR A 340 17.93 -17.86 -6.66
CA THR A 340 18.85 -18.99 -6.73
C THR A 340 19.19 -19.38 -8.17
N TYR A 341 20.28 -20.11 -8.33
CA TYR A 341 20.71 -20.65 -9.61
C TYR A 341 20.65 -22.17 -9.65
N ASP A 342 19.71 -22.68 -10.42
CA ASP A 342 19.63 -24.08 -10.81
C ASP A 342 20.71 -24.37 -11.86
N GLU A 343 21.83 -24.90 -11.41
CA GLU A 343 22.98 -25.17 -12.31
C GLU A 343 22.72 -26.32 -13.27
N LYS A 344 21.83 -27.28 -12.94
CA LYS A 344 21.46 -28.40 -13.81
C LYS A 344 20.76 -27.90 -15.07
N ASN A 345 19.80 -27.02 -14.93
CA ASN A 345 18.99 -26.49 -16.02
C ASN A 345 19.45 -25.09 -16.48
N LYS A 346 20.46 -24.50 -15.81
CA LYS A 346 20.98 -23.14 -16.06
C LYS A 346 19.90 -22.08 -15.98
N ASN A 347 19.02 -22.21 -15.00
CA ASN A 347 17.94 -21.27 -14.70
C ASN A 347 18.24 -20.47 -13.44
N ILE A 348 17.83 -19.21 -13.45
CA ILE A 348 17.75 -18.36 -12.29
C ILE A 348 16.29 -18.31 -11.89
N TRP A 349 16.01 -18.53 -10.61
CA TRP A 349 14.68 -18.49 -10.04
C TRP A 349 14.58 -17.36 -9.03
N VAL A 350 13.49 -16.59 -9.11
CA VAL A 350 13.23 -15.43 -8.24
C VAL A 350 11.86 -15.58 -7.58
N CYS A 351 11.79 -15.33 -6.29
CA CYS A 351 10.55 -15.33 -5.55
C CYS A 351 9.70 -14.09 -5.85
N HIS A 352 8.38 -14.30 -6.01
CA HIS A 352 7.39 -13.22 -6.08
C HIS A 352 6.37 -13.40 -4.96
N SER A 353 6.35 -12.48 -4.00
CA SER A 353 5.45 -12.52 -2.83
C SER A 353 4.03 -12.03 -3.14
N ASN A 354 3.79 -11.45 -4.32
CA ASN A 354 2.46 -11.00 -4.71
C ASN A 354 1.59 -12.19 -5.13
N LYS A 355 0.40 -12.27 -4.53
CA LYS A 355 -0.60 -13.28 -4.84
C LYS A 355 -1.33 -12.94 -6.13
N ASP A 356 -1.44 -13.89 -7.04
CA ASP A 356 -2.30 -13.75 -8.22
C ASP A 356 -3.76 -13.72 -7.77
N LYS A 357 -4.46 -12.65 -8.09
CA LYS A 357 -5.86 -12.43 -7.66
C LYS A 357 -6.85 -13.41 -8.30
N THR A 358 -6.49 -14.00 -9.45
CA THR A 358 -7.35 -14.92 -10.19
C THR A 358 -7.20 -16.35 -9.65
N THR A 359 -5.97 -16.79 -9.43
CA THR A 359 -5.68 -18.16 -9.02
C THR A 359 -5.47 -18.32 -7.52
N GLY A 360 -5.24 -17.23 -6.80
CA GLY A 360 -4.89 -17.26 -5.38
C GLY A 360 -3.50 -17.88 -5.11
N MET A 361 -2.68 -18.05 -6.14
CA MET A 361 -1.35 -18.64 -6.07
C MET A 361 -0.27 -17.56 -6.05
N TYR A 362 0.91 -17.93 -5.57
CA TYR A 362 2.14 -17.15 -5.70
C TYR A 362 2.95 -17.62 -6.90
N SER A 363 4.10 -17.01 -7.16
CA SER A 363 4.88 -17.37 -8.33
C SER A 363 6.38 -17.38 -8.06
N LEU A 364 7.08 -18.24 -8.82
CA LEU A 364 8.52 -18.16 -9.03
C LEU A 364 8.76 -17.72 -10.47
N GLU A 365 9.59 -16.70 -10.68
CA GLU A 365 10.00 -16.26 -12.02
C GLU A 365 11.23 -17.03 -12.45
N ARG A 366 11.19 -17.61 -13.65
CA ARG A 366 12.30 -18.30 -14.28
C ARG A 366 12.98 -17.42 -15.31
N ILE A 367 14.28 -17.24 -15.18
CA ILE A 367 15.13 -16.52 -16.12
C ILE A 367 16.27 -17.46 -16.53
N THR A 368 16.45 -17.71 -17.83
CA THR A 368 17.60 -18.54 -18.25
C THR A 368 18.92 -17.74 -18.12
N LEU A 369 20.00 -18.45 -17.79
CA LEU A 369 21.32 -17.81 -17.76
C LEU A 369 21.68 -17.20 -19.12
N SER A 370 21.23 -17.81 -20.22
CA SER A 370 21.39 -17.27 -21.58
C SER A 370 20.69 -15.93 -21.74
N ASP A 371 19.47 -15.80 -21.24
CA ASP A 371 18.74 -14.53 -21.29
C ASP A 371 19.42 -13.48 -20.41
N LEU A 372 19.81 -13.85 -19.20
CA LEU A 372 20.56 -12.96 -18.32
C LEU A 372 21.79 -12.39 -19.05
N VAL A 373 22.53 -13.21 -19.77
CA VAL A 373 23.74 -12.79 -20.53
C VAL A 373 23.37 -11.91 -21.71
N LYS A 374 22.32 -12.26 -22.45
CA LYS A 374 21.88 -11.59 -23.68
C LYS A 374 21.41 -10.16 -23.44
N TYR A 375 20.69 -9.92 -22.34
CA TYR A 375 20.15 -8.59 -22.07
C TYR A 375 21.26 -7.64 -21.58
N ALA A 376 21.49 -6.59 -22.35
CA ALA A 376 22.37 -5.50 -21.94
C ALA A 376 21.69 -4.67 -20.82
N THR A 377 22.50 -3.99 -20.02
CA THR A 377 21.98 -2.96 -19.11
C THR A 377 21.17 -1.95 -19.90
N VAL A 378 19.91 -1.82 -19.60
CA VAL A 378 19.07 -0.92 -20.36
C VAL A 378 18.19 -0.12 -19.42
N LYS A 379 17.94 1.12 -19.81
CA LYS A 379 16.93 2.02 -19.28
C LYS A 379 15.49 1.51 -19.45
N LYS A 380 15.28 0.23 -19.77
CA LYS A 380 13.96 -0.36 -20.05
C LYS A 380 13.79 -1.60 -19.20
N GLU A 381 12.55 -1.83 -18.82
CA GLU A 381 12.12 -3.03 -18.11
C GLU A 381 12.53 -4.28 -18.89
N TYR A 382 13.02 -5.27 -18.14
CA TYR A 382 13.33 -6.58 -18.70
C TYR A 382 12.04 -7.23 -19.20
N THR A 383 12.07 -7.57 -20.47
CA THR A 383 11.11 -8.51 -21.05
C THR A 383 11.91 -9.61 -21.70
N SER A 384 11.94 -10.79 -21.09
CA SER A 384 12.47 -11.98 -21.73
C SER A 384 11.69 -12.23 -23.02
N SER A 385 12.28 -11.97 -24.20
CA SER A 385 11.60 -12.22 -25.50
C SER A 385 10.09 -11.89 -25.54
N GLY A 386 9.61 -11.01 -24.67
CA GLY A 386 8.20 -10.65 -24.52
C GLY A 386 7.40 -11.50 -23.55
N LYS A 387 7.95 -12.52 -22.89
CA LYS A 387 7.26 -13.33 -21.88
C LYS A 387 8.06 -13.39 -20.60
N VAL A 388 7.44 -12.95 -19.51
CA VAL A 388 7.82 -13.29 -18.15
C VAL A 388 7.35 -14.74 -17.91
N GLU A 389 8.26 -15.63 -17.56
CA GLU A 389 7.90 -17.02 -17.27
C GLU A 389 7.67 -17.17 -15.76
N LEU A 390 6.41 -17.12 -15.36
CA LEU A 390 5.97 -17.31 -13.99
C LEU A 390 5.44 -18.72 -13.81
N HIS A 391 5.98 -19.42 -12.82
CA HIS A 391 5.52 -20.73 -12.40
C HIS A 391 4.74 -20.58 -11.09
N GLN A 392 3.46 -20.94 -11.10
CA GLN A 392 2.60 -20.78 -9.94
C GLN A 392 2.88 -21.84 -8.87
N ILE A 393 2.94 -21.39 -7.61
CA ILE A 393 3.11 -22.24 -6.44
C ILE A 393 2.09 -21.85 -5.35
N PRO A 394 1.64 -22.81 -4.53
CA PRO A 394 0.64 -22.55 -3.48
C PRO A 394 1.19 -21.78 -2.28
N THR A 395 2.49 -21.85 -2.05
CA THR A 395 3.17 -21.28 -0.87
C THR A 395 3.65 -19.86 -1.16
N LYS A 396 3.45 -18.93 -0.23
CA LYS A 396 4.05 -17.58 -0.30
C LYS A 396 5.58 -17.72 -0.17
N PRO A 397 6.36 -17.48 -1.24
CA PRO A 397 7.80 -17.68 -1.17
C PRO A 397 8.48 -16.49 -0.52
N SER A 398 9.15 -16.72 0.60
CA SER A 398 10.04 -15.74 1.22
C SER A 398 11.46 -15.88 0.66
N THR A 399 11.94 -17.10 0.56
CA THR A 399 13.26 -17.43 0.02
C THR A 399 13.27 -18.73 -0.77
N ILE A 400 14.27 -18.90 -1.63
CA ILE A 400 14.46 -20.08 -2.47
C ILE A 400 15.94 -20.42 -2.59
N SER A 401 16.26 -21.71 -2.52
CA SER A 401 17.62 -22.19 -2.78
C SER A 401 17.62 -23.49 -3.58
N TYR A 402 18.53 -23.60 -4.53
CA TYR A 402 18.79 -24.83 -5.28
C TYR A 402 19.79 -25.70 -4.52
N ASN A 403 19.37 -26.90 -4.15
CA ASN A 403 20.26 -27.86 -3.52
C ASN A 403 20.88 -28.79 -4.59
N LYS A 404 22.19 -28.67 -4.79
CA LYS A 404 22.93 -29.46 -5.76
C LYS A 404 22.95 -30.96 -5.45
N LYS A 405 22.78 -31.33 -4.19
CA LYS A 405 22.83 -32.73 -3.74
C LYS A 405 21.59 -33.53 -4.17
N ASP A 406 20.40 -32.95 -3.97
CA ASP A 406 19.13 -33.60 -4.34
C ASP A 406 18.57 -33.09 -5.67
N GLY A 407 19.05 -31.97 -6.20
CA GLY A 407 18.62 -31.37 -7.46
C GLY A 407 17.29 -30.62 -7.36
N TYR A 408 16.82 -30.32 -6.16
CA TYR A 408 15.57 -29.64 -5.91
C TYR A 408 15.72 -28.15 -5.61
N LEU A 409 14.68 -27.41 -5.93
CA LEU A 409 14.47 -26.04 -5.49
C LEU A 409 13.71 -26.07 -4.17
N TRP A 410 14.33 -25.61 -3.10
CA TRP A 410 13.71 -25.52 -1.79
C TRP A 410 13.17 -24.13 -1.56
N VAL A 411 11.87 -24.02 -1.31
CA VAL A 411 11.15 -22.74 -1.12
C VAL A 411 10.61 -22.70 0.30
N ALA A 412 11.01 -21.71 1.07
CA ALA A 412 10.47 -21.47 2.40
C ALA A 412 9.55 -20.24 2.43
N GLN A 413 8.65 -20.25 3.39
CA GLN A 413 7.81 -19.11 3.70
C GLN A 413 8.30 -18.47 4.99
N PHE A 414 8.15 -17.15 5.09
CA PHE A 414 8.38 -16.41 6.33
C PHE A 414 7.28 -16.73 7.34
N SER A 415 7.65 -17.01 8.57
CA SER A 415 6.71 -17.25 9.66
C SER A 415 7.17 -16.58 10.94
N VAL A 416 6.22 -16.08 11.71
CA VAL A 416 6.45 -15.42 13.00
C VAL A 416 6.03 -16.36 14.11
N ALA A 417 6.92 -16.59 15.09
CA ALA A 417 6.57 -17.41 16.24
C ALA A 417 5.45 -16.75 17.06
N PRO A 418 4.39 -17.47 17.44
CA PRO A 418 3.39 -16.96 18.37
C PRO A 418 4.04 -16.66 19.73
N VAL A 419 3.76 -15.51 20.30
CA VAL A 419 4.21 -15.16 21.66
C VAL A 419 3.07 -15.39 22.63
N ALA A 420 3.25 -16.31 23.56
CA ALA A 420 2.28 -16.56 24.61
C ALA A 420 2.02 -15.29 25.43
N GLY A 421 0.77 -14.83 25.49
CA GLY A 421 0.34 -13.68 26.28
C GLY A 421 0.53 -12.30 25.60
N ASP A 422 0.91 -12.25 24.34
CA ASP A 422 0.94 -11.00 23.58
C ASP A 422 -0.38 -10.81 22.87
N THR A 423 -1.27 -9.98 23.46
CA THR A 423 -2.52 -9.52 22.84
C THR A 423 -2.34 -8.19 22.10
N SER A 424 -1.11 -7.66 22.07
CA SER A 424 -0.79 -6.52 21.22
C SER A 424 -0.71 -7.02 19.78
N GLU A 425 -1.61 -6.53 18.95
CA GLU A 425 -1.40 -6.47 17.53
C GLU A 425 -0.06 -5.72 17.36
N ASP A 426 1.03 -6.48 17.11
CA ASP A 426 2.30 -5.86 16.77
C ASP A 426 2.07 -5.15 15.43
N GLU A 427 1.86 -3.82 15.47
CA GLU A 427 1.79 -2.94 14.30
C GLU A 427 3.06 -3.02 13.41
N ASP A 428 4.00 -3.89 13.78
CA ASP A 428 5.28 -4.10 13.10
C ASP A 428 5.23 -5.10 11.94
N THR A 429 4.11 -5.77 11.70
CA THR A 429 3.94 -6.64 10.55
C THR A 429 3.26 -5.88 9.41
N ASP A 430 4.03 -5.29 8.49
CA ASP A 430 3.54 -4.88 7.17
C ASP A 430 3.17 -6.09 6.29
N GLU A 431 3.44 -7.30 6.75
CA GLU A 431 2.97 -8.53 6.17
C GLU A 431 1.73 -8.97 6.94
N GLU A 432 0.57 -8.92 6.27
CA GLU A 432 -0.61 -9.67 6.70
C GLU A 432 -0.16 -11.13 6.89
N VAL A 433 0.06 -11.53 8.14
CA VAL A 433 0.15 -12.95 8.50
C VAL A 433 -1.23 -13.49 8.14
N GLU A 434 -1.34 -14.20 7.02
CA GLU A 434 -2.59 -14.83 6.64
C GLU A 434 -3.02 -15.72 7.82
N GLU A 435 -4.14 -15.41 8.42
CA GLU A 435 -4.73 -16.01 9.64
C GLU A 435 -4.88 -17.55 9.57
N ASN A 436 -4.57 -18.14 8.42
CA ASN A 436 -4.75 -19.55 8.11
C ASN A 436 -3.48 -20.39 8.19
N ASP A 437 -2.31 -19.84 8.52
CA ASP A 437 -1.06 -20.62 8.59
C ASP A 437 -0.62 -20.88 10.04
N THR A 438 -1.45 -21.65 10.78
CA THR A 438 -1.14 -22.16 12.12
C THR A 438 -0.20 -23.37 12.09
N GLY A 439 0.32 -23.72 10.91
CA GLY A 439 1.27 -24.82 10.75
C GLY A 439 2.67 -24.43 11.23
N ALA A 440 3.47 -25.42 11.64
CA ALA A 440 4.89 -25.22 11.88
C ALA A 440 5.56 -24.70 10.60
N PRO A 441 6.53 -23.77 10.70
CA PRO A 441 7.23 -23.20 9.55
C PRO A 441 7.92 -24.31 8.72
N ARG A 442 7.80 -24.20 7.39
CA ARG A 442 8.25 -25.25 6.47
C ARG A 442 8.90 -24.68 5.23
N MET A 443 9.79 -25.47 4.63
CA MET A 443 10.23 -25.31 3.26
C MET A 443 9.80 -26.51 2.43
N TYR A 444 9.47 -26.29 1.17
CA TYR A 444 8.94 -27.28 0.24
C TYR A 444 9.89 -27.49 -0.93
N ALA A 445 10.03 -28.73 -1.35
CA ALA A 445 10.86 -29.11 -2.49
C ALA A 445 10.07 -29.02 -3.80
N TYR A 446 10.70 -28.46 -4.84
CA TYR A 446 10.18 -28.41 -6.20
C TYR A 446 11.22 -28.94 -7.18
N GLU A 447 10.76 -29.62 -8.21
CA GLU A 447 11.58 -30.07 -9.33
C GLU A 447 11.09 -29.41 -10.62
N TYR A 448 12.03 -28.87 -11.39
CA TYR A 448 11.75 -28.31 -12.70
C TYR A 448 11.99 -29.33 -13.80
N ASP A 449 10.96 -29.63 -14.59
CA ASP A 449 11.05 -30.45 -15.79
C ASP A 449 11.28 -29.55 -17.02
N ALA A 450 12.49 -29.58 -17.54
CA ALA A 450 12.86 -28.80 -18.73
C ALA A 450 12.17 -29.28 -20.02
N LYS A 451 11.60 -30.51 -20.07
CA LYS A 451 10.91 -31.02 -21.25
C LYS A 451 9.48 -30.49 -21.34
N THR A 452 8.80 -30.40 -20.22
CA THR A 452 7.42 -29.91 -20.14
C THR A 452 7.36 -28.42 -19.81
N ASN A 453 8.46 -27.85 -19.35
CA ASN A 453 8.55 -26.49 -18.80
C ASN A 453 7.66 -26.30 -17.56
N GLU A 454 7.55 -27.35 -16.73
CA GLU A 454 6.72 -27.34 -15.54
C GLU A 454 7.57 -27.37 -14.28
N LEU A 455 7.07 -26.68 -13.24
CA LEU A 455 7.62 -26.72 -11.90
C LEU A 455 6.67 -27.52 -11.00
N ASN A 456 7.11 -28.66 -10.52
CA ASN A 456 6.29 -29.60 -9.78
C ASN A 456 6.74 -29.70 -8.32
N GLN A 457 5.81 -29.73 -7.37
CA GLN A 457 6.14 -30.10 -6.00
C GLN A 457 6.63 -31.55 -5.93
N VAL A 458 7.78 -31.76 -5.30
CA VAL A 458 8.33 -33.10 -5.08
C VAL A 458 7.47 -33.82 -4.04
N ARG A 459 7.18 -35.08 -4.31
CA ARG A 459 6.41 -35.95 -3.41
C ARG A 459 7.21 -37.20 -3.07
N ILE A 460 7.11 -37.62 -1.82
CA ILE A 460 7.73 -38.84 -1.32
C ILE A 460 6.68 -39.68 -0.62
N VAL A 461 6.82 -40.99 -0.74
CA VAL A 461 6.02 -41.96 0.00
C VAL A 461 6.74 -42.27 1.31
N THR A 462 6.35 -41.60 2.39
CA THR A 462 6.93 -41.83 3.72
C THR A 462 6.26 -42.95 4.48
N ASN A 463 4.95 -43.11 4.30
CA ASN A 463 4.17 -44.21 4.84
C ASN A 463 2.97 -44.48 3.93
N PRO A 464 2.84 -45.66 3.32
CA PRO A 464 1.71 -45.95 2.44
C PRO A 464 0.32 -45.82 3.07
N ALA A 465 0.24 -45.84 4.40
CA ALA A 465 -1.02 -45.68 5.15
C ALA A 465 -1.37 -44.22 5.48
N GLU A 466 -0.45 -43.27 5.30
CA GLU A 466 -0.63 -41.86 5.63
C GLU A 466 -0.55 -40.91 4.41
N GLU A 467 -0.73 -41.49 3.22
CA GLU A 467 -0.61 -40.72 1.97
C GLU A 467 -1.67 -39.63 1.85
N ASP A 468 -1.27 -38.35 2.01
CA ASP A 468 -2.11 -37.20 1.79
C ASP A 468 -1.86 -36.58 0.41
N TYR A 469 -2.67 -36.98 -0.57
CA TYR A 469 -2.59 -36.51 -1.97
C TYR A 469 -3.07 -35.04 -2.14
N LEU A 470 -3.77 -34.50 -1.15
CA LEU A 470 -4.48 -33.24 -1.27
C LEU A 470 -3.76 -32.10 -0.57
N GLY A 471 -2.71 -32.39 0.19
CA GLY A 471 -2.03 -31.41 1.06
C GLY A 471 -2.93 -30.98 2.21
N ILE A 472 -3.68 -31.90 2.78
CA ILE A 472 -4.61 -31.67 3.90
C ILE A 472 -4.48 -32.76 4.94
N GLN A 473 -4.89 -32.46 6.15
CA GLN A 473 -5.20 -33.47 7.16
C GLN A 473 -6.71 -33.60 7.26
N THR A 474 -7.20 -34.82 7.29
CA THR A 474 -8.63 -35.12 7.39
C THR A 474 -8.97 -35.81 8.70
N LYS A 475 -10.22 -35.70 9.11
CA LYS A 475 -10.80 -36.40 10.26
C LYS A 475 -12.21 -36.87 9.93
N GLU A 476 -12.63 -37.94 10.55
CA GLU A 476 -14.01 -38.38 10.51
C GLU A 476 -14.85 -37.60 11.54
N VAL A 477 -16.00 -37.13 11.11
CA VAL A 477 -16.97 -36.45 11.96
C VAL A 477 -18.30 -37.15 11.85
N GLN A 478 -18.84 -37.54 12.98
CA GLN A 478 -20.20 -38.12 13.06
C GLN A 478 -21.19 -37.06 13.39
N THR A 479 -22.26 -36.96 12.62
CA THR A 479 -23.43 -36.15 12.98
C THR A 479 -24.36 -37.01 13.85
N GLU A 480 -24.85 -36.44 14.96
CA GLU A 480 -25.82 -37.14 15.79
C GLU A 480 -27.14 -37.34 15.02
N ALA A 481 -27.77 -38.46 15.25
CA ALA A 481 -29.09 -38.73 14.69
C ALA A 481 -30.14 -37.77 15.30
N THR A 482 -30.80 -37.01 14.45
CA THR A 482 -31.89 -36.09 14.89
C THR A 482 -33.18 -36.44 14.16
N GLY A 483 -34.18 -36.90 14.89
CA GLY A 483 -35.48 -37.31 14.33
C GLY A 483 -35.41 -38.50 13.36
N GLU A 484 -35.84 -38.32 12.11
CA GLU A 484 -35.81 -39.35 11.06
C GLU A 484 -34.46 -39.47 10.33
N ASN A 485 -33.48 -38.57 10.64
CA ASN A 485 -32.17 -38.61 10.02
C ASN A 485 -31.23 -39.56 10.78
N GLU A 486 -30.69 -40.56 10.07
CA GLU A 486 -29.66 -41.45 10.59
C GLU A 486 -28.33 -40.69 10.79
N ALA A 487 -27.56 -41.14 11.80
CA ALA A 487 -26.20 -40.63 12.00
C ALA A 487 -25.35 -40.92 10.76
N LYS A 488 -24.75 -39.82 10.20
CA LYS A 488 -23.86 -39.93 9.03
C LYS A 488 -22.43 -39.63 9.44
N THR A 489 -21.51 -40.39 8.92
CA THR A 489 -20.08 -40.11 9.02
C THR A 489 -19.64 -39.31 7.78
N SER A 490 -18.95 -38.25 7.98
CA SER A 490 -18.37 -37.43 6.93
C SER A 490 -16.88 -37.22 7.13
N VAL A 491 -16.14 -37.03 6.05
CA VAL A 491 -14.69 -36.75 6.09
C VAL A 491 -14.47 -35.24 6.00
N GLN A 492 -14.05 -34.65 7.08
CA GLN A 492 -13.85 -33.22 7.19
C GLN A 492 -12.35 -32.84 7.13
N VAL A 493 -12.05 -31.76 6.46
CA VAL A 493 -10.71 -31.17 6.42
C VAL A 493 -10.40 -30.60 7.82
N ALA A 494 -9.42 -31.18 8.49
CA ALA A 494 -8.96 -30.77 9.80
C ALA A 494 -7.89 -29.67 9.70
N THR A 495 -7.00 -29.77 8.72
CA THR A 495 -5.93 -28.81 8.45
C THR A 495 -5.70 -28.75 6.94
N VAL A 496 -5.50 -27.56 6.41
CA VAL A 496 -5.02 -27.35 5.03
C VAL A 496 -3.57 -26.90 5.13
N TYR A 497 -2.67 -27.65 4.53
CA TYR A 497 -1.27 -27.27 4.45
C TYR A 497 -1.07 -26.25 3.34
N SER A 498 -0.08 -25.39 3.48
CA SER A 498 0.30 -24.40 2.46
C SER A 498 0.66 -25.04 1.11
N SER A 499 1.01 -26.34 1.13
CA SER A 499 1.27 -27.18 -0.05
C SER A 499 0.03 -27.62 -0.80
N SER A 500 -1.18 -27.42 -0.27
CA SER A 500 -2.40 -27.83 -0.98
C SER A 500 -2.56 -27.06 -2.29
N SER A 501 -2.58 -27.78 -3.40
CA SER A 501 -2.81 -27.25 -4.75
C SER A 501 -4.28 -27.30 -5.18
N VAL A 502 -5.18 -27.73 -4.29
CA VAL A 502 -6.61 -27.86 -4.59
C VAL A 502 -7.25 -26.50 -4.76
N LEU A 503 -7.78 -26.24 -5.97
CA LEU A 503 -8.53 -25.06 -6.32
C LEU A 503 -9.96 -25.46 -6.68
N LEU A 504 -10.92 -24.86 -6.00
CA LEU A 504 -12.35 -25.16 -6.09
C LEU A 504 -13.08 -24.02 -6.81
N ALA A 505 -14.15 -24.37 -7.55
CA ALA A 505 -15.08 -23.42 -8.12
C ALA A 505 -16.51 -23.81 -7.68
N GLU A 506 -17.40 -22.84 -7.55
CA GLU A 506 -18.79 -23.11 -7.24
C GLU A 506 -19.46 -23.86 -8.40
N GLU A 507 -20.27 -24.86 -8.08
CA GLU A 507 -20.95 -25.68 -9.09
C GLU A 507 -21.87 -24.82 -9.95
N GLY A 508 -21.73 -24.97 -11.28
CA GLY A 508 -22.54 -24.20 -12.26
C GLY A 508 -22.07 -22.77 -12.51
N SER A 509 -21.02 -22.29 -11.83
CA SER A 509 -20.47 -20.99 -12.12
C SER A 509 -19.51 -21.02 -13.32
N SER A 510 -19.70 -20.10 -14.26
CA SER A 510 -18.71 -19.83 -15.32
C SER A 510 -17.51 -19.05 -14.77
N ALA A 511 -17.38 -18.95 -13.45
CA ALA A 511 -16.52 -18.03 -12.78
C ALA A 511 -15.05 -18.43 -12.82
N THR A 512 -14.24 -17.45 -13.13
CA THR A 512 -12.78 -17.45 -13.05
C THR A 512 -12.25 -17.48 -11.61
N ALA A 513 -13.10 -17.24 -10.61
CA ALA A 513 -12.73 -17.23 -9.20
C ALA A 513 -12.63 -18.69 -8.69
N LYS A 514 -11.40 -19.10 -8.33
CA LYS A 514 -11.13 -20.37 -7.70
C LYS A 514 -10.82 -20.16 -6.23
N GLU A 515 -11.49 -20.94 -5.38
CA GLU A 515 -11.25 -20.91 -3.94
C GLU A 515 -10.35 -22.06 -3.50
N LYS A 516 -9.58 -21.86 -2.42
CA LYS A 516 -8.81 -22.91 -1.78
C LYS A 516 -9.69 -23.74 -0.84
N LEU A 517 -9.27 -24.97 -0.57
CA LEU A 517 -9.80 -25.74 0.56
C LEU A 517 -9.63 -24.96 1.86
N LYS A 518 -10.60 -25.10 2.76
CA LYS A 518 -10.59 -24.49 4.09
C LYS A 518 -10.78 -25.56 5.16
N LYS A 519 -10.28 -25.28 6.36
CA LYS A 519 -10.60 -26.09 7.54
C LYS A 519 -12.11 -26.11 7.73
N GLY A 520 -12.69 -27.29 7.96
CA GLY A 520 -14.11 -27.47 8.11
C GLY A 520 -14.84 -27.91 6.84
N ASP A 521 -14.23 -27.79 5.66
CA ASP A 521 -14.78 -28.34 4.42
C ASP A 521 -14.99 -29.83 4.54
N VAL A 522 -16.09 -30.34 3.99
CA VAL A 522 -16.38 -31.77 3.93
C VAL A 522 -16.07 -32.30 2.54
N ILE A 523 -15.20 -33.28 2.42
CA ILE A 523 -14.95 -34.00 1.17
C ILE A 523 -16.14 -34.94 0.94
N TYR A 524 -17.01 -34.56 0.02
CA TYR A 524 -18.26 -35.26 -0.21
C TYR A 524 -18.08 -36.41 -1.22
N SER A 525 -17.43 -36.13 -2.33
CA SER A 525 -17.13 -37.19 -3.32
C SER A 525 -15.77 -36.99 -4.01
N VAL A 526 -15.22 -38.08 -4.52
CA VAL A 526 -14.05 -38.13 -5.37
C VAL A 526 -14.43 -38.88 -6.64
N ASN A 527 -14.30 -38.25 -7.82
CA ASN A 527 -14.73 -38.79 -9.11
C ASN A 527 -16.18 -39.33 -9.09
N ASN A 528 -17.08 -38.63 -8.41
CA ASN A 528 -18.48 -39.01 -8.17
C ASN A 528 -18.69 -40.20 -7.25
N GLU A 529 -17.67 -40.73 -6.61
CA GLU A 529 -17.81 -41.73 -5.56
C GLU A 529 -17.89 -41.09 -4.20
N LEU A 530 -18.97 -41.35 -3.45
CA LEU A 530 -19.21 -40.80 -2.12
C LEU A 530 -18.14 -41.22 -1.12
N ILE A 531 -17.68 -40.27 -0.29
CA ILE A 531 -16.67 -40.47 0.74
C ILE A 531 -17.35 -40.55 2.11
N THR A 532 -17.23 -41.67 2.78
CA THR A 532 -17.80 -41.93 4.11
C THR A 532 -16.74 -42.20 5.19
N SER A 533 -15.48 -42.40 4.78
CA SER A 533 -14.37 -42.58 5.72
C SER A 533 -13.06 -42.10 5.14
N VAL A 534 -12.13 -41.74 6.03
CA VAL A 534 -10.75 -41.38 5.66
C VAL A 534 -10.07 -42.52 4.92
N LYS A 535 -10.31 -43.75 5.32
CA LYS A 535 -9.78 -44.94 4.65
C LYS A 535 -10.28 -45.05 3.21
N GLN A 536 -11.59 -44.86 2.97
CA GLN A 536 -12.15 -44.89 1.61
C GLN A 536 -11.56 -43.78 0.72
N LEU A 537 -11.37 -42.55 1.28
CA LEU A 537 -10.70 -41.46 0.57
C LEU A 537 -9.31 -41.90 0.11
N SER A 538 -8.49 -42.44 1.01
CA SER A 538 -7.14 -42.90 0.68
C SER A 538 -7.17 -44.02 -0.40
N GLU A 539 -8.03 -45.01 -0.27
CA GLU A 539 -8.17 -46.11 -1.23
C GLU A 539 -8.60 -45.63 -2.63
N LEU A 540 -9.44 -44.59 -2.72
CA LEU A 540 -9.85 -44.00 -4.00
C LEU A 540 -8.73 -43.19 -4.64
N LEU A 541 -8.03 -42.39 -3.85
CA LEU A 541 -6.89 -41.64 -4.34
C LEU A 541 -5.75 -42.55 -4.81
N GLU A 542 -5.51 -43.68 -4.11
CA GLU A 542 -4.53 -44.70 -4.50
C GLU A 542 -4.82 -45.35 -5.85
N LYS A 543 -6.09 -45.49 -6.23
CA LYS A 543 -6.50 -46.06 -7.52
C LYS A 543 -6.31 -45.09 -8.68
N CYS A 544 -6.07 -43.83 -8.39
CA CYS A 544 -5.90 -42.80 -9.43
C CYS A 544 -4.49 -42.90 -10.05
N THR A 545 -4.44 -42.86 -11.36
CA THR A 545 -3.19 -42.94 -12.11
C THR A 545 -2.50 -41.59 -12.19
N LYS A 546 -1.17 -41.56 -12.15
CA LYS A 546 -0.37 -40.34 -12.38
C LYS A 546 -0.81 -39.62 -13.66
N GLY A 547 -0.98 -38.31 -13.60
CA GLY A 547 -1.41 -37.47 -14.72
C GLY A 547 -2.92 -37.48 -14.99
N THR A 548 -3.70 -38.24 -14.22
CA THR A 548 -5.16 -38.29 -14.37
C THR A 548 -5.80 -37.18 -13.52
N ALA A 549 -6.74 -36.44 -14.10
CA ALA A 549 -7.51 -35.45 -13.35
C ALA A 549 -8.48 -36.14 -12.39
N VAL A 550 -8.43 -35.77 -11.12
CA VAL A 550 -9.37 -36.18 -10.09
C VAL A 550 -10.33 -35.04 -9.83
N THR A 551 -11.63 -35.36 -9.82
CA THR A 551 -12.66 -34.36 -9.49
C THR A 551 -13.06 -34.54 -8.02
N LEU A 552 -12.98 -33.46 -7.25
CA LEU A 552 -13.45 -33.41 -5.86
C LEU A 552 -14.76 -32.60 -5.81
N GLU A 553 -15.68 -33.10 -5.01
CA GLU A 553 -16.87 -32.34 -4.59
C GLU A 553 -16.75 -32.06 -3.09
N ILE A 554 -16.83 -30.79 -2.74
CA ILE A 554 -16.62 -30.28 -1.40
C ILE A 554 -17.89 -29.57 -0.93
N HIS A 555 -18.36 -29.91 0.24
CA HIS A 555 -19.45 -29.23 0.90
C HIS A 555 -18.89 -28.30 1.97
N ARG A 556 -19.18 -27.01 1.87
CA ARG A 556 -18.72 -25.97 2.78
C ARG A 556 -19.89 -25.32 3.51
N THR A 557 -19.87 -25.32 4.82
CA THR A 557 -20.83 -24.60 5.64
C THR A 557 -20.47 -23.11 5.70
N ILE A 558 -21.37 -22.26 5.23
CA ILE A 558 -21.25 -20.81 5.35
C ILE A 558 -22.02 -20.38 6.60
N PRO A 559 -21.37 -19.75 7.59
CA PRO A 559 -22.05 -19.23 8.77
C PRO A 559 -23.13 -18.21 8.40
N ALA A 560 -24.23 -18.20 9.14
CA ALA A 560 -25.26 -17.18 8.95
C ALA A 560 -24.73 -15.78 9.33
N GLU A 561 -25.02 -14.80 8.50
CA GLU A 561 -24.60 -13.40 8.76
C GLU A 561 -25.43 -12.70 9.85
N THR A 562 -26.60 -13.27 10.21
CA THR A 562 -27.51 -12.70 11.23
C THR A 562 -27.77 -13.70 12.34
N GLU A 563 -27.82 -13.23 13.58
CA GLU A 563 -28.11 -14.03 14.75
C GLU A 563 -29.53 -14.68 14.63
N GLY A 564 -29.55 -16.01 14.67
CA GLY A 564 -30.79 -16.79 14.54
C GLY A 564 -31.14 -17.29 13.14
N ALA A 565 -30.33 -16.98 12.13
CA ALA A 565 -30.45 -17.59 10.79
C ALA A 565 -29.69 -18.92 10.73
N GLU A 566 -30.19 -19.86 9.93
CA GLU A 566 -29.53 -21.16 9.71
C GLU A 566 -28.32 -20.97 8.77
N PRO A 567 -27.22 -21.70 9.01
CA PRO A 567 -26.07 -21.72 8.10
C PRO A 567 -26.47 -22.32 6.75
N THR A 568 -25.88 -21.84 5.67
CA THR A 568 -26.10 -22.34 4.31
C THR A 568 -24.97 -23.27 3.88
N GLU A 569 -25.28 -24.21 3.00
CA GLU A 569 -24.29 -25.10 2.41
C GLU A 569 -23.92 -24.61 1.01
N GLN A 570 -22.62 -24.51 0.73
CA GLN A 570 -22.08 -24.20 -0.58
C GLN A 570 -21.41 -25.46 -1.15
N ILE A 571 -21.76 -25.84 -2.37
CA ILE A 571 -21.16 -26.98 -3.07
C ILE A 571 -20.07 -26.43 -4.00
N LEU A 572 -18.87 -26.93 -3.82
CA LEU A 572 -17.69 -26.55 -4.57
C LEU A 572 -17.11 -27.77 -5.30
N THR A 573 -16.69 -27.59 -6.53
CA THR A 573 -16.04 -28.64 -7.30
C THR A 573 -14.62 -28.22 -7.68
N GLY A 574 -13.68 -29.17 -7.61
CA GLY A 574 -12.28 -28.94 -7.99
C GLY A 574 -11.74 -30.09 -8.80
N LYS A 575 -10.99 -29.78 -9.86
CA LYS A 575 -10.18 -30.74 -10.57
C LYS A 575 -8.73 -30.59 -10.16
N ILE A 576 -8.15 -31.65 -9.66
CA ILE A 576 -6.71 -31.76 -9.39
C ILE A 576 -6.10 -32.82 -10.29
N ILE A 577 -4.89 -32.57 -10.74
CA ILE A 577 -4.10 -33.57 -11.42
C ILE A 577 -3.22 -34.25 -10.38
N LEU A 578 -3.51 -35.50 -10.05
CA LEU A 578 -2.67 -36.25 -9.15
C LEU A 578 -1.41 -36.65 -9.91
N ASP A 579 -0.35 -35.91 -9.67
CA ASP A 579 0.87 -36.09 -10.45
C ASP A 579 1.77 -37.21 -9.90
N VAL A 580 1.87 -37.35 -8.59
CA VAL A 580 2.68 -38.36 -7.92
C VAL A 580 1.97 -38.83 -6.65
N ARG A 581 2.01 -40.16 -6.36
CA ARG A 581 1.66 -40.68 -5.05
C ARG A 581 2.66 -40.20 -4.00
N GLY A 582 2.19 -39.89 -2.81
CA GLY A 582 3.01 -39.52 -1.67
C GLY A 582 2.78 -38.11 -1.14
N ASN A 583 3.26 -37.91 0.05
CA ASN A 583 3.20 -36.60 0.70
C ASN A 583 4.13 -35.61 0.00
N VAL A 584 3.73 -34.33 0.00
CA VAL A 584 4.61 -33.27 -0.45
C VAL A 584 5.87 -33.27 0.39
N LEU A 585 7.02 -33.32 -0.27
CA LEU A 585 8.30 -33.25 0.43
C LEU A 585 8.49 -31.86 1.03
N TYR A 586 8.49 -31.80 2.35
CA TYR A 586 8.80 -30.60 3.11
C TYR A 586 9.77 -30.91 4.23
N ARG A 587 10.43 -29.85 4.73
CA ARG A 587 11.21 -29.88 5.96
C ARG A 587 10.74 -28.77 6.88
N SER A 588 10.69 -29.02 8.17
CA SER A 588 10.46 -27.96 9.16
C SER A 588 11.62 -26.96 9.09
N THR A 589 11.32 -25.68 9.29
CA THR A 589 12.33 -24.62 9.33
C THR A 589 12.30 -23.90 10.66
N PRO A 590 13.32 -23.11 11.01
CA PRO A 590 13.19 -22.10 12.04
C PRO A 590 12.08 -21.08 11.66
N ASN A 591 11.59 -20.33 12.65
CA ASN A 591 10.82 -19.13 12.37
C ASN A 591 11.74 -18.00 11.84
N TYR A 592 11.15 -17.00 11.20
CA TYR A 592 11.84 -15.79 10.72
C TYR A 592 12.90 -16.04 9.64
N VAL A 593 12.74 -17.09 8.84
CA VAL A 593 13.67 -17.41 7.75
C VAL A 593 13.56 -16.38 6.63
N GLN A 594 14.69 -15.74 6.32
CA GLN A 594 14.86 -14.80 5.21
C GLN A 594 15.71 -15.39 4.08
N GLY A 595 16.61 -16.32 4.39
CA GLY A 595 17.46 -16.94 3.39
C GLY A 595 17.79 -18.39 3.70
N ILE A 596 18.06 -19.16 2.63
CA ILE A 596 18.47 -20.56 2.69
C ILE A 596 19.63 -20.78 1.75
N THR A 597 20.64 -21.54 2.20
CA THR A 597 21.65 -22.09 1.31
C THR A 597 22.08 -23.48 1.78
N PHE A 598 22.69 -24.25 0.89
CA PHE A 598 23.11 -25.61 1.15
C PHE A 598 24.61 -25.81 0.94
N SER A 599 25.23 -26.60 1.80
CA SER A 599 26.61 -27.05 1.67
C SER A 599 26.75 -28.50 2.08
N GLY A 600 26.79 -29.44 1.12
CA GLY A 600 26.80 -30.87 1.39
C GLY A 600 25.51 -31.30 2.12
N ASP A 601 25.67 -31.84 3.31
CA ASP A 601 24.55 -32.24 4.19
C ASP A 601 24.02 -31.11 5.08
N ARG A 602 24.58 -29.92 4.96
CA ARG A 602 24.18 -28.78 5.79
C ARG A 602 23.16 -27.91 5.09
N THR A 603 22.14 -27.51 5.84
CA THR A 603 21.21 -26.45 5.49
C THR A 603 21.52 -25.25 6.39
N ILE A 604 21.75 -24.09 5.78
CA ILE A 604 22.09 -22.85 6.46
C ILE A 604 20.95 -21.87 6.25
N PHE A 605 20.34 -21.40 7.33
CA PHE A 605 19.31 -20.40 7.33
C PHE A 605 19.84 -19.07 7.85
N SER A 606 19.46 -17.97 7.22
CA SER A 606 19.42 -16.66 7.86
C SER A 606 18.04 -16.44 8.45
N CYS A 607 17.99 -16.02 9.70
CA CYS A 607 16.75 -15.73 10.40
C CYS A 607 16.80 -14.29 10.91
N SER A 608 15.81 -13.48 10.54
CA SER A 608 15.81 -12.05 10.87
C SER A 608 14.41 -11.53 11.18
N TYR A 609 14.33 -10.72 12.23
CA TYR A 609 13.16 -9.96 12.60
C TYR A 609 13.53 -8.73 13.44
N GLY A 610 13.07 -7.56 13.03
CA GLY A 610 13.32 -6.32 13.73
C GLY A 610 14.72 -5.74 13.47
N ARG A 611 14.83 -4.44 13.60
CA ARG A 611 16.03 -3.65 13.25
C ARG A 611 16.79 -3.08 14.43
N ASN A 612 16.27 -3.30 15.63
CA ASN A 612 16.83 -2.73 16.86
C ASN A 612 16.87 -3.77 17.96
N SER A 613 18.10 -4.13 18.36
CA SER A 613 18.37 -5.15 19.39
C SER A 613 17.85 -4.80 20.80
N THR A 614 17.39 -3.56 21.02
CA THR A 614 16.77 -3.16 22.29
C THR A 614 15.28 -3.46 22.36
N LYS A 615 14.67 -3.85 21.25
CA LYS A 615 13.25 -4.23 21.22
C LYS A 615 13.03 -5.61 21.85
N LYS A 616 11.83 -5.83 22.38
CA LYS A 616 11.44 -7.09 23.05
C LYS A 616 11.59 -8.30 22.13
N ARG A 617 11.32 -8.13 20.85
CA ARG A 617 11.47 -9.16 19.81
C ARG A 617 12.54 -8.69 18.83
N PHE A 618 13.65 -9.37 18.81
CA PHE A 618 14.76 -9.11 17.90
C PHE A 618 15.45 -10.42 17.57
N ILE A 619 15.55 -10.72 16.30
CA ILE A 619 16.20 -11.91 15.74
C ILE A 619 17.15 -11.45 14.65
N SER A 620 18.41 -11.88 14.70
CA SER A 620 19.33 -11.80 13.56
C SER A 620 20.44 -12.80 13.77
N GLU A 621 20.29 -13.98 13.17
CA GLU A 621 21.26 -15.07 13.31
C GLU A 621 21.29 -16.00 12.10
N LEU A 622 22.42 -16.68 11.92
CA LEU A 622 22.48 -17.90 11.10
C LEU A 622 22.17 -19.11 11.99
N GLN A 623 21.46 -20.06 11.42
CA GLN A 623 21.32 -21.42 11.98
C GLN A 623 21.78 -22.44 10.97
N VAL A 624 22.68 -23.32 11.37
CA VAL A 624 23.26 -24.38 10.55
C VAL A 624 22.79 -25.73 11.06
N TYR A 625 22.06 -26.43 10.25
CA TYR A 625 21.56 -27.78 10.53
C TYR A 625 22.33 -28.81 9.70
N ASN A 626 22.73 -29.90 10.33
CA ASN A 626 23.44 -30.99 9.68
C ASN A 626 22.52 -32.21 9.54
N ARG A 627 22.40 -32.72 8.32
CA ARG A 627 21.55 -33.86 7.97
C ARG A 627 22.32 -35.17 7.79
N ALA A 628 23.62 -35.18 8.12
CA ALA A 628 24.43 -36.40 7.93
C ALA A 628 23.80 -37.67 8.59
N ASP A 629 23.15 -37.45 9.73
CA ASP A 629 22.50 -38.52 10.51
C ASP A 629 20.97 -38.57 10.34
N ALA A 630 20.41 -37.82 9.39
CA ALA A 630 18.97 -37.80 9.15
C ALA A 630 18.52 -39.15 8.51
N THR A 631 17.52 -39.79 9.12
CA THR A 631 17.00 -41.08 8.71
C THR A 631 16.03 -41.01 7.54
N ASP A 632 15.45 -39.83 7.27
CA ASP A 632 14.57 -39.64 6.13
C ASP A 632 14.71 -38.22 5.51
N ASP A 633 14.09 -38.00 4.36
CA ASP A 633 14.18 -36.77 3.61
C ASP A 633 13.39 -35.56 4.20
N THR A 634 12.46 -35.87 5.11
CA THR A 634 11.63 -34.84 5.77
C THR A 634 12.33 -34.19 6.96
N MET A 635 13.40 -34.80 7.48
CA MET A 635 14.14 -34.27 8.62
C MET A 635 15.10 -33.15 8.22
N LEU A 636 15.12 -32.08 8.99
CA LEU A 636 16.07 -30.99 8.83
C LEU A 636 17.48 -31.38 9.31
N GLY A 637 17.56 -32.35 10.23
CA GLY A 637 18.78 -32.73 10.94
C GLY A 637 18.96 -31.96 12.24
N GLU A 638 20.14 -32.06 12.84
CA GLU A 638 20.45 -31.42 14.10
C GLU A 638 21.05 -30.02 13.92
N LEU A 639 20.71 -29.11 14.82
CA LEU A 639 21.33 -27.77 14.86
C LEU A 639 22.80 -27.93 15.29
N GLU A 640 23.72 -27.62 14.39
CA GLU A 640 25.17 -27.76 14.60
C GLU A 640 25.82 -26.46 15.09
N LEU A 641 25.34 -25.31 14.60
CA LEU A 641 25.88 -24.00 14.92
C LEU A 641 24.80 -22.92 14.80
N ALA A 642 24.82 -21.96 15.71
CA ALA A 642 24.08 -20.71 15.56
C ALA A 642 25.02 -19.50 15.70
N VAL A 643 24.85 -18.47 14.88
CA VAL A 643 25.73 -17.30 14.81
C VAL A 643 24.92 -16.02 14.87
N ALA A 644 25.11 -15.22 15.93
CA ALA A 644 24.53 -13.90 16.03
C ALA A 644 25.09 -12.95 14.96
N LEU A 645 24.21 -12.21 14.31
CA LEU A 645 24.53 -11.27 13.23
C LEU A 645 24.12 -9.83 13.57
N PRO A 646 24.63 -8.83 12.83
CA PRO A 646 24.02 -7.51 12.77
C PRO A 646 22.56 -7.60 12.29
N PRO A 647 21.71 -6.60 12.57
CA PRO A 647 20.28 -6.66 12.27
C PRO A 647 19.96 -6.72 10.78
N MET A 648 18.82 -7.37 10.47
CA MET A 648 18.19 -7.34 9.16
C MET A 648 19.02 -8.06 8.10
N VAL A 649 19.53 -9.25 8.44
CA VAL A 649 20.09 -10.18 7.45
C VAL A 649 18.97 -10.74 6.60
N GLU A 650 19.21 -10.78 5.30
CA GLU A 650 18.32 -11.36 4.29
C GLU A 650 18.92 -12.67 3.75
N GLU A 651 18.98 -12.85 2.46
CA GLU A 651 19.46 -14.08 1.81
C GLU A 651 20.93 -14.36 2.09
N VAL A 652 21.27 -15.64 2.00
CA VAL A 652 22.62 -16.18 2.19
C VAL A 652 23.02 -17.12 1.06
N GLU A 653 24.29 -17.10 0.71
CA GLU A 653 24.82 -17.94 -0.36
C GLU A 653 26.20 -18.52 0.00
N VAL A 654 26.41 -19.81 -0.21
CA VAL A 654 27.71 -20.44 -0.06
C VAL A 654 28.60 -20.15 -1.27
N VAL A 655 29.70 -19.45 -1.04
CA VAL A 655 30.69 -19.11 -2.06
C VAL A 655 32.06 -19.66 -1.67
N GLY A 656 32.43 -20.79 -2.23
CA GLY A 656 33.64 -21.50 -1.82
C GLY A 656 33.48 -22.07 -0.40
N ASP A 657 34.34 -21.63 0.53
CA ASP A 657 34.31 -22.03 1.94
C ASP A 657 33.74 -20.94 2.86
N GLU A 658 33.07 -19.93 2.30
CA GLU A 658 32.46 -18.81 3.01
C GLU A 658 30.96 -18.75 2.74
N VAL A 659 30.21 -18.24 3.73
CA VAL A 659 28.79 -17.88 3.59
C VAL A 659 28.72 -16.38 3.39
N TYR A 660 28.24 -15.96 2.24
CA TYR A 660 27.95 -14.56 1.92
C TYR A 660 26.56 -14.21 2.38
N MET A 661 26.41 -13.04 2.97
CA MET A 661 25.15 -12.53 3.54
C MET A 661 24.87 -11.15 2.99
N ILE A 662 23.61 -10.90 2.64
CA ILE A 662 23.10 -9.58 2.26
C ILE A 662 22.25 -9.01 3.39
N PHE A 663 22.19 -7.68 3.50
CA PHE A 663 21.45 -6.99 4.55
C PHE A 663 20.60 -5.87 3.97
N GLU A 664 19.42 -5.66 4.50
CA GLU A 664 18.56 -4.54 4.12
C GLU A 664 18.70 -3.32 5.04
N SER A 665 19.41 -3.46 6.16
CA SER A 665 19.49 -2.48 7.24
C SER A 665 20.03 -1.09 6.86
N ALA A 666 20.65 -0.95 5.69
CA ALA A 666 21.13 0.33 5.13
C ALA A 666 20.18 0.97 4.12
N ALA A 667 18.98 0.42 3.87
CA ALA A 667 17.95 1.11 3.13
C ALA A 667 17.54 2.41 3.81
N THR A 668 17.18 3.44 3.06
CA THR A 668 16.94 4.78 3.62
C THR A 668 15.84 4.79 4.68
N THR A 669 14.77 4.05 4.49
CA THR A 669 13.70 3.90 5.49
C THR A 669 14.24 3.40 6.83
N TYR A 670 15.11 2.41 6.82
CA TYR A 670 15.65 1.81 8.04
C TYR A 670 16.77 2.63 8.68
N LEU A 671 17.53 3.36 7.88
CA LEU A 671 18.52 4.32 8.40
C LEU A 671 17.86 5.50 9.11
N GLU A 672 16.74 5.97 8.58
CA GLU A 672 16.08 7.18 9.06
C GLU A 672 14.91 6.89 10.01
N GLY A 673 14.39 5.67 10.00
CA GLY A 673 13.18 5.29 10.75
C GLY A 673 11.95 6.07 10.27
N THR A 674 11.84 6.33 8.96
CA THR A 674 10.77 7.16 8.38
C THR A 674 9.40 6.51 8.44
N ASP A 675 9.34 5.20 8.59
CA ASP A 675 8.14 4.40 8.82
C ASP A 675 7.64 4.43 10.28
N GLY A 676 8.34 5.13 11.17
CA GLY A 676 7.98 5.24 12.59
C GLY A 676 8.45 4.11 13.49
N LYS A 677 9.07 3.05 12.94
CA LYS A 677 9.51 1.86 13.69
C LYS A 677 10.92 1.98 14.29
N GLY A 678 11.56 3.14 14.11
CA GLY A 678 12.91 3.43 14.62
C GLY A 678 14.00 3.16 13.59
N GLN A 679 15.25 3.38 13.98
CA GLN A 679 16.42 3.24 13.12
C GLN A 679 17.10 1.89 13.35
N SER A 680 17.75 1.35 12.31
CA SER A 680 18.64 0.20 12.47
C SER A 680 19.82 0.55 13.37
N THR A 681 20.16 -0.35 14.28
CA THR A 681 21.25 -0.16 15.27
C THR A 681 22.64 -0.43 14.72
N CYS A 682 22.72 -1.17 13.61
CA CYS A 682 23.98 -1.46 12.92
C CYS A 682 23.71 -1.59 11.40
N PRO A 683 23.57 -0.47 10.67
CA PRO A 683 23.31 -0.51 9.24
C PRO A 683 24.47 -1.14 8.47
N ILE A 684 24.15 -2.08 7.60
CA ILE A 684 25.09 -2.80 6.74
C ILE A 684 24.76 -2.50 5.28
N ASP A 685 25.66 -1.82 4.57
CA ASP A 685 25.54 -1.42 3.18
C ASP A 685 26.32 -2.29 2.20
N LYS A 686 26.96 -3.35 2.70
CA LYS A 686 27.77 -4.28 1.92
C LYS A 686 27.50 -5.72 2.34
N MET A 687 27.82 -6.65 1.47
CA MET A 687 27.81 -8.07 1.86
C MET A 687 28.86 -8.34 2.92
N ILE A 688 28.56 -9.28 3.78
CA ILE A 688 29.51 -9.85 4.74
C ILE A 688 29.72 -11.31 4.36
N ALA A 689 30.97 -11.76 4.36
CA ALA A 689 31.34 -13.16 4.20
C ALA A 689 31.86 -13.71 5.51
N VAL A 690 31.49 -14.94 5.88
CA VAL A 690 31.95 -15.60 7.10
C VAL A 690 32.35 -17.05 6.85
N LYS A 691 33.48 -17.48 7.43
CA LYS A 691 33.86 -18.88 7.54
C LYS A 691 33.30 -19.46 8.82
N LEU A 692 32.40 -20.41 8.71
CA LEU A 692 31.71 -20.98 9.86
C LEU A 692 32.59 -21.87 10.74
N GLY A 693 33.78 -22.25 10.26
CA GLY A 693 34.71 -23.11 10.99
C GLY A 693 34.23 -24.56 11.13
N LEU A 694 33.32 -24.96 10.26
CA LEU A 694 32.81 -26.33 10.15
C LEU A 694 33.60 -27.06 9.08
N ASP A 695 34.02 -28.29 9.37
CA ASP A 695 34.71 -29.12 8.40
C ASP A 695 33.84 -29.32 7.15
N SER A 696 34.43 -29.07 5.96
CA SER A 696 33.75 -29.29 4.67
C SER A 696 32.55 -28.40 4.29
N ILE A 697 32.56 -27.11 4.61
CA ILE A 697 31.77 -26.15 3.78
C ILE A 697 32.50 -26.04 2.43
N LYS A 698 31.98 -26.66 1.39
CA LYS A 698 32.48 -26.62 0.03
C LYS A 698 31.37 -26.31 -0.94
#